data_53760b7faf7613e43e853321ebf65d1e
#
_entry.id   53760b7faf7613e43e853321ebf65d1e
#
_cell.length_a   1.000
_cell.length_b   1.000
_cell.length_c   1.000
_cell.angle_alpha   90.00
_cell.angle_beta   90.00
_cell.angle_gamma   90.00
#
_symmetry.space_group_name_H-M   'P 1'
#
loop_
_entity.id
_entity.type
_entity.pdbx_description
1 polymer ?
#
loop_
_entity_poly.entity_id
_entity_poly.type
_entity_poly.pdbx_seq_one_letter_code
_entity_poly.pdbx_strand_id
1 'polypeptide(L)'
;MSLAQKSEHQHGRISFANSNSNESNPPDYEAVDVLGPRGPQDGGLSVLSIDMCVADNRKDHYTDKYKNSSLIVRRNKEFTIIIKLNRAFSAEQDNVQLEFMIGNSPYVNKGTYIIVSIGKEKRDGRWNGRVIGTQDTEVTVGITPDARCIIGRFRTFVAVVTDLGKQRTQRNPDTDLYVLFNPWDPADQVYMDKEEDRQEYVMNDVGNIYDGDFNNITSFSWNFGQFEEGVLDACLMIMDAGKVPLMYRGNAIQVVRQGSALLNSQDDDGLMVGNWSGDYSGGTAPTAWTGSPEILLKYVNEGYEPVRFAQCWVFAGVMNTFMRGLGIPTRAITTFRSAVDNTGNLKTDIVLDEDGKLDRSRTKDSVWNFHCWNEVYMKRPDLPDNFSGWQVIDCTPQETSDGLYRCGPTSVNAIKEGELSYPFDAKFVFAEINSDLIYYKADKYGKLKIISVNTVYVGKLILTKKKDSSEYEDITSNYKYPEGSLKERETMQMAVRRGVTSMDNLTLPEAGVDIELQADTIKIGDNFKLTLNIKNQTSQTCTISAVITGCAAFYTGITSTTFMFENQSEFYKNSLEYMPYLVEQSNLLFMVYGRVEESDSSLCTMKVVNLQPPELTMKMTGSPRVGKELMVSVEFLNPYNFTLKKVQLRIDGPGLTQTKLKQYSQILPGASVIYKVLLIPQSLGKKVLMACLDCPLLRQVTNQLEFEVVQDENINEQSVILGTR
;
A
#
# COMPACT_ATOMS: atom_id res chain seq x y z
N MET A 1 -0.45 18.26 24.35
CA MET A 1 -0.55 17.29 25.45
C MET A 1 -2.02 17.12 25.79
N SER A 2 -2.70 16.18 25.20
CA SER A 2 -4.05 15.78 25.57
C SER A 2 -3.91 14.50 26.39
N LEU A 3 -4.27 14.57 27.64
CA LEU A 3 -4.39 13.46 28.57
C LEU A 3 -5.56 12.57 28.10
N ALA A 4 -5.25 11.47 27.44
CA ALA A 4 -6.20 10.39 27.31
C ALA A 4 -6.36 9.74 28.69
N GLN A 5 -7.53 9.88 29.30
CA GLN A 5 -7.94 9.12 30.47
C GLN A 5 -7.92 7.62 30.10
N LYS A 6 -7.05 6.89 30.77
CA LYS A 6 -7.09 5.44 30.79
C LYS A 6 -8.39 4.98 31.47
N SER A 7 -9.30 4.45 30.68
CA SER A 7 -10.30 3.52 31.21
C SER A 7 -9.63 2.14 31.24
N GLU A 8 -9.32 1.66 32.44
CA GLU A 8 -8.89 0.29 32.66
C GLU A 8 -10.07 -0.65 32.37
N HIS A 9 -10.14 -1.18 31.17
CA HIS A 9 -10.85 -2.41 30.91
C HIS A 9 -9.83 -3.55 31.04
N GLN A 10 -9.98 -4.32 32.12
CA GLN A 10 -9.34 -5.61 32.29
C GLN A 10 -9.82 -6.54 31.17
N HIS A 11 -9.03 -6.62 30.09
CA HIS A 11 -9.13 -7.73 29.16
C HIS A 11 -8.19 -8.83 29.65
N GLY A 12 -8.80 -9.97 29.94
CA GLY A 12 -8.09 -11.17 30.34
C GLY A 12 -7.04 -11.52 29.27
N ARG A 13 -5.77 -11.44 29.65
CA ARG A 13 -4.66 -11.98 28.90
C ARG A 13 -4.91 -13.49 28.73
N ILE A 14 -5.24 -13.92 27.54
CA ILE A 14 -5.05 -15.32 27.14
C ILE A 14 -3.54 -15.49 26.92
N SER A 15 -2.85 -16.00 27.94
CA SER A 15 -1.46 -16.39 27.82
C SER A 15 -1.40 -17.60 26.91
N PHE A 16 -0.89 -17.42 25.68
CA PHE A 16 -0.44 -18.55 24.88
C PHE A 16 0.82 -19.12 25.51
N ALA A 17 0.74 -20.37 25.95
CA ALA A 17 1.89 -21.11 26.43
C ALA A 17 2.95 -21.19 25.30
N ASN A 18 4.17 -20.74 25.60
CA ASN A 18 5.34 -20.97 24.76
C ASN A 18 5.54 -22.46 24.56
N SER A 19 5.12 -22.97 23.43
CA SER A 19 5.65 -24.24 22.91
C SER A 19 6.72 -23.87 21.86
N ASN A 20 7.98 -23.96 22.26
CA ASN A 20 9.09 -23.99 21.32
C ASN A 20 8.93 -25.20 20.40
N SER A 21 8.35 -24.99 19.23
CA SER A 21 8.49 -25.87 18.09
C SER A 21 8.72 -25.01 16.85
N ASN A 22 9.92 -25.10 16.29
CA ASN A 22 10.30 -24.59 14.97
C ASN A 22 9.57 -25.38 13.88
N GLU A 23 8.26 -25.23 13.77
CA GLU A 23 7.47 -25.72 12.65
C GLU A 23 6.36 -24.73 12.35
N SER A 24 6.59 -23.85 11.38
CA SER A 24 5.64 -22.90 10.80
C SER A 24 4.58 -23.54 9.88
N ASN A 25 4.41 -24.85 9.92
CA ASN A 25 3.33 -25.53 9.25
C ASN A 25 2.25 -25.93 10.26
N PRO A 26 0.96 -25.60 10.01
CA PRO A 26 -0.11 -26.16 10.82
C PRO A 26 -0.03 -27.69 10.74
N PRO A 27 -0.31 -28.42 11.84
CA PRO A 27 -0.22 -29.86 11.84
C PRO A 27 -1.09 -30.44 10.72
N ASP A 28 -0.51 -31.35 9.94
CA ASP A 28 -1.21 -32.10 8.90
C ASP A 28 -2.20 -33.07 9.56
N TYR A 29 -3.45 -32.65 9.75
CA TYR A 29 -4.52 -33.56 10.16
C TYR A 29 -4.99 -34.34 8.95
N GLU A 30 -4.80 -35.64 8.96
CA GLU A 30 -5.38 -36.53 7.96
C GLU A 30 -6.91 -36.55 8.10
N ALA A 31 -7.60 -36.47 6.97
CA ALA A 31 -9.06 -36.70 6.97
C ALA A 31 -9.35 -38.17 7.36
N VAL A 32 -10.31 -38.34 8.25
CA VAL A 32 -10.62 -39.62 8.97
C VAL A 32 -11.00 -40.80 8.08
N ASP A 33 -11.18 -40.64 6.78
CA ASP A 33 -11.62 -41.69 5.86
C ASP A 33 -10.53 -42.38 5.06
N VAL A 34 -9.28 -42.28 5.50
CA VAL A 34 -8.19 -43.03 4.86
C VAL A 34 -8.05 -44.40 5.57
N LEU A 35 -8.55 -45.44 4.96
CA LEU A 35 -8.13 -46.78 5.30
C LEU A 35 -6.62 -46.83 5.09
N GLY A 36 -5.86 -47.15 6.16
CA GLY A 36 -4.42 -47.24 6.12
C GLY A 36 -3.92 -48.14 4.98
N PRO A 37 -2.65 -47.99 4.58
CA PRO A 37 -2.11 -48.68 3.41
C PRO A 37 -2.27 -50.17 3.58
N ARG A 38 -3.27 -50.76 2.96
CA ARG A 38 -3.21 -52.20 2.60
C ARG A 38 -2.19 -52.25 1.46
N GLY A 39 -1.17 -53.06 1.60
CA GLY A 39 -0.15 -53.21 0.56
C GLY A 39 -0.75 -53.46 -0.82
N PRO A 40 -0.02 -53.16 -1.89
CA PRO A 40 -0.54 -53.28 -3.24
C PRO A 40 -1.07 -54.71 -3.46
N GLN A 41 -2.34 -54.79 -3.84
CA GLN A 41 -2.85 -56.04 -4.40
C GLN A 41 -2.15 -56.25 -5.74
N ASP A 42 -1.66 -57.45 -6.02
CA ASP A 42 -1.06 -57.82 -7.29
C ASP A 42 -1.94 -57.37 -8.45
N GLY A 43 -1.46 -56.41 -9.29
CA GLY A 43 -2.13 -55.88 -10.46
C GLY A 43 -3.01 -54.63 -10.27
N GLY A 44 -3.17 -54.08 -9.05
CA GLY A 44 -3.88 -52.85 -8.80
C GLY A 44 -3.16 -51.59 -9.33
N LEU A 45 -3.94 -50.56 -9.73
CA LEU A 45 -3.37 -49.28 -10.10
C LEU A 45 -2.79 -48.59 -8.85
N SER A 46 -1.57 -47.99 -8.99
CA SER A 46 -0.96 -47.18 -7.93
C SER A 46 -0.19 -45.99 -8.54
N VAL A 47 -0.10 -44.90 -7.77
CA VAL A 47 0.63 -43.69 -8.15
C VAL A 47 2.07 -43.83 -7.72
N LEU A 48 3.02 -43.64 -8.64
CA LEU A 48 4.45 -43.66 -8.40
C LEU A 48 5.03 -42.27 -8.13
N SER A 49 4.65 -41.28 -8.95
CA SER A 49 5.08 -39.89 -8.79
C SER A 49 4.08 -38.92 -9.40
N ILE A 50 4.19 -37.65 -9.01
CA ILE A 50 3.40 -36.55 -9.52
C ILE A 50 4.39 -35.47 -9.97
N ASP A 51 4.28 -35.04 -11.23
CA ASP A 51 4.98 -33.88 -11.74
C ASP A 51 3.96 -32.73 -11.91
N MET A 52 4.19 -31.63 -11.22
CA MET A 52 3.35 -30.43 -11.24
C MET A 52 3.61 -29.55 -12.45
N CYS A 53 4.51 -29.93 -13.38
CA CYS A 53 4.88 -29.15 -14.57
C CYS A 53 5.13 -27.67 -14.25
N VAL A 54 5.88 -27.40 -13.18
CA VAL A 54 5.97 -26.08 -12.52
C VAL A 54 6.40 -24.99 -13.50
N ALA A 55 7.43 -25.22 -14.32
CA ALA A 55 8.00 -24.19 -15.19
C ALA A 55 7.00 -23.74 -16.27
N ASP A 56 6.36 -24.68 -16.96
CA ASP A 56 5.43 -24.41 -18.05
C ASP A 56 4.13 -23.77 -17.51
N ASN A 57 3.56 -24.36 -16.47
CA ASN A 57 2.34 -23.82 -15.85
C ASN A 57 2.54 -22.39 -15.31
N ARG A 58 3.67 -22.13 -14.64
CA ARG A 58 3.93 -20.78 -14.08
C ARG A 58 4.09 -19.74 -15.19
N LYS A 59 4.74 -20.09 -16.29
CA LYS A 59 4.86 -19.22 -17.46
C LYS A 59 3.50 -18.91 -18.05
N ASP A 60 2.66 -19.93 -18.24
CA ASP A 60 1.31 -19.77 -18.79
C ASP A 60 0.39 -18.95 -17.88
N HIS A 61 0.58 -19.05 -16.56
CA HIS A 61 -0.21 -18.33 -15.57
C HIS A 61 0.37 -16.95 -15.20
N TYR A 62 1.45 -16.46 -15.82
CA TYR A 62 2.14 -15.21 -15.48
C TYR A 62 2.57 -15.17 -13.99
N THR A 63 3.12 -16.29 -13.49
CA THR A 63 3.56 -16.45 -12.10
C THR A 63 5.03 -16.86 -11.98
N ASP A 64 5.73 -16.89 -13.10
CA ASP A 64 7.14 -17.24 -13.22
C ASP A 64 8.08 -16.27 -12.45
N LYS A 65 7.65 -15.00 -12.23
CA LYS A 65 8.41 -14.02 -11.45
C LYS A 65 8.47 -14.33 -9.95
N TYR A 66 7.49 -15.07 -9.38
CA TYR A 66 7.50 -15.36 -7.95
C TYR A 66 8.71 -16.24 -7.57
N LYS A 67 9.50 -15.80 -6.62
CA LYS A 67 10.63 -16.60 -6.08
C LYS A 67 10.12 -17.64 -5.07
N ASN A 68 9.52 -18.69 -5.61
CA ASN A 68 8.95 -19.82 -4.87
C ASN A 68 9.12 -21.10 -5.71
N SER A 69 9.41 -22.23 -5.11
CA SER A 69 9.62 -23.50 -5.82
C SER A 69 8.32 -24.22 -6.19
N SER A 70 7.21 -23.93 -5.50
CA SER A 70 5.93 -24.58 -5.71
C SER A 70 5.19 -24.05 -6.95
N LEU A 71 4.21 -24.81 -7.42
CA LEU A 71 3.32 -24.38 -8.47
C LEU A 71 2.39 -23.24 -7.99
N ILE A 72 2.37 -22.16 -8.74
CA ILE A 72 1.49 -21.01 -8.52
C ILE A 72 0.64 -20.83 -9.77
N VAL A 73 -0.69 -20.89 -9.63
CA VAL A 73 -1.64 -20.75 -10.74
C VAL A 73 -2.66 -19.64 -10.46
N ARG A 74 -3.26 -19.15 -11.51
CA ARG A 74 -4.39 -18.23 -11.41
C ARG A 74 -5.69 -19.00 -11.66
N ARG A 75 -6.72 -18.72 -10.88
CA ARG A 75 -8.02 -19.37 -10.98
C ARG A 75 -8.66 -19.16 -12.36
N ASN A 76 -9.56 -20.07 -12.75
CA ASN A 76 -10.24 -20.14 -14.05
C ASN A 76 -9.29 -20.26 -15.27
N LYS A 77 -8.06 -20.71 -15.05
CA LYS A 77 -7.13 -21.05 -16.13
C LYS A 77 -6.63 -22.47 -15.93
N GLU A 78 -6.62 -23.27 -17.00
CA GLU A 78 -6.15 -24.67 -16.96
C GLU A 78 -4.65 -24.72 -16.68
N PHE A 79 -4.25 -25.65 -15.79
CA PHE A 79 -2.88 -26.05 -15.55
C PHE A 79 -2.74 -27.57 -15.70
N THR A 80 -1.54 -28.03 -15.95
CA THR A 80 -1.26 -29.43 -16.27
C THR A 80 -0.50 -30.13 -15.14
N ILE A 81 -0.88 -31.37 -14.83
CA ILE A 81 -0.16 -32.28 -13.94
C ILE A 81 0.09 -33.58 -14.69
N ILE A 82 1.28 -34.18 -14.56
CA ILE A 82 1.60 -35.52 -15.06
C ILE A 82 1.65 -36.49 -13.88
N ILE A 83 0.84 -37.55 -13.96
CA ILE A 83 0.76 -38.61 -12.96
C ILE A 83 1.41 -39.85 -13.52
N LYS A 84 2.48 -40.33 -12.88
CA LYS A 84 3.12 -41.59 -13.24
C LYS A 84 2.55 -42.73 -12.42
N LEU A 85 2.08 -43.75 -13.11
CA LEU A 85 1.42 -44.93 -12.55
C LEU A 85 2.30 -46.17 -12.68
N ASN A 86 1.96 -47.24 -11.96
CA ASN A 86 2.64 -48.51 -12.06
C ASN A 86 2.30 -49.31 -13.32
N ARG A 87 1.20 -48.97 -13.99
CA ARG A 87 0.74 -49.51 -15.27
C ARG A 87 0.00 -48.46 -16.08
N ALA A 88 -0.29 -48.78 -17.36
CA ALA A 88 -1.10 -47.91 -18.21
C ALA A 88 -2.48 -47.64 -17.59
N PHE A 89 -2.93 -46.38 -17.71
CA PHE A 89 -4.24 -45.91 -17.29
C PHE A 89 -5.33 -46.30 -18.27
N SER A 90 -6.45 -46.80 -17.76
CA SER A 90 -7.65 -47.08 -18.55
C SER A 90 -8.81 -46.23 -18.05
N ALA A 91 -9.28 -45.27 -18.89
CA ALA A 91 -10.38 -44.39 -18.50
C ALA A 91 -11.72 -45.13 -18.25
N GLU A 92 -11.86 -46.35 -18.77
CA GLU A 92 -13.07 -47.18 -18.58
C GLU A 92 -13.04 -48.02 -17.31
N GLN A 93 -11.85 -48.32 -16.81
CA GLN A 93 -11.66 -49.26 -15.70
C GLN A 93 -11.15 -48.59 -14.41
N ASP A 94 -10.33 -47.56 -14.59
CA ASP A 94 -9.65 -46.91 -13.47
C ASP A 94 -10.40 -45.66 -13.01
N ASN A 95 -10.34 -45.39 -11.72
CA ASN A 95 -10.89 -44.18 -11.12
C ASN A 95 -9.79 -43.49 -10.30
N VAL A 96 -9.32 -42.34 -10.77
CA VAL A 96 -8.29 -41.53 -10.11
C VAL A 96 -8.89 -40.20 -9.70
N GLN A 97 -8.59 -39.77 -8.48
CA GLN A 97 -9.04 -38.49 -7.92
C GLN A 97 -7.82 -37.64 -7.56
N LEU A 98 -7.82 -36.40 -8.06
CA LEU A 98 -6.90 -35.37 -7.57
C LEU A 98 -7.63 -34.59 -6.45
N GLU A 99 -6.97 -34.43 -5.34
CA GLU A 99 -7.53 -33.83 -4.14
C GLU A 99 -6.72 -32.62 -3.72
N PHE A 100 -7.40 -31.48 -3.58
CA PHE A 100 -6.79 -30.21 -3.17
C PHE A 100 -7.43 -29.75 -1.87
N MET A 101 -6.62 -29.57 -0.83
CA MET A 101 -7.09 -29.26 0.52
C MET A 101 -6.44 -28.00 1.06
N ILE A 102 -7.24 -27.12 1.67
CA ILE A 102 -6.77 -25.92 2.35
C ILE A 102 -7.35 -25.83 3.76
N GLY A 103 -6.52 -25.36 4.71
CA GLY A 103 -6.90 -25.23 6.12
C GLY A 103 -6.83 -26.53 6.91
N ASN A 104 -7.07 -26.45 8.22
CA ASN A 104 -6.92 -27.56 9.16
C ASN A 104 -8.06 -28.58 9.13
N SER A 105 -9.25 -28.15 8.71
CA SER A 105 -10.44 -29.00 8.64
C SER A 105 -11.13 -28.80 7.28
N PRO A 106 -10.53 -29.35 6.20
CA PRO A 106 -11.05 -29.18 4.85
C PRO A 106 -12.39 -29.91 4.68
N TYR A 107 -13.34 -29.25 3.99
CA TYR A 107 -14.68 -29.76 3.78
C TYR A 107 -15.22 -29.42 2.38
N VAL A 108 -15.80 -30.39 1.68
CA VAL A 108 -16.24 -30.25 0.27
C VAL A 108 -17.26 -29.10 0.11
N ASN A 109 -18.28 -29.03 0.96
CA ASN A 109 -19.32 -28.02 0.82
C ASN A 109 -18.80 -26.59 1.07
N LYS A 110 -17.71 -26.43 1.83
CA LYS A 110 -17.05 -25.13 2.06
C LYS A 110 -16.06 -24.74 0.95
N GLY A 111 -15.80 -25.64 -0.01
CA GLY A 111 -14.80 -25.40 -1.05
C GLY A 111 -13.35 -25.43 -0.56
N THR A 112 -13.11 -25.98 0.64
CA THR A 112 -11.77 -26.15 1.22
C THR A 112 -11.20 -27.55 0.99
N TYR A 113 -12.03 -28.48 0.50
CA TYR A 113 -11.67 -29.79 -0.01
C TYR A 113 -12.24 -29.96 -1.42
N ILE A 114 -11.37 -29.95 -2.41
CA ILE A 114 -11.74 -30.05 -3.83
C ILE A 114 -11.33 -31.45 -4.32
N ILE A 115 -12.26 -32.12 -5.01
CA ILE A 115 -12.04 -33.43 -5.62
C ILE A 115 -12.27 -33.29 -7.11
N VAL A 116 -11.25 -33.65 -7.91
CA VAL A 116 -11.32 -33.71 -9.36
C VAL A 116 -11.16 -35.17 -9.77
N SER A 117 -12.22 -35.81 -10.29
CA SER A 117 -12.22 -37.21 -10.69
C SER A 117 -11.93 -37.35 -12.19
N ILE A 118 -11.05 -38.26 -12.55
CA ILE A 118 -10.75 -38.66 -13.95
C ILE A 118 -10.94 -40.19 -14.08
N GLY A 119 -11.38 -40.67 -15.25
CA GLY A 119 -11.63 -42.08 -15.53
C GLY A 119 -13.11 -42.47 -15.44
N LYS A 120 -13.38 -43.72 -15.03
CA LYS A 120 -14.71 -44.35 -15.05
C LYS A 120 -15.82 -43.55 -14.37
N GLU A 121 -15.52 -42.95 -13.22
CA GLU A 121 -16.47 -42.13 -12.45
C GLU A 121 -16.11 -40.64 -12.52
N LYS A 122 -16.30 -40.03 -13.70
CA LYS A 122 -16.19 -38.59 -13.82
C LYS A 122 -17.34 -37.93 -13.05
N ARG A 123 -17.01 -37.10 -12.07
CA ARG A 123 -17.99 -36.32 -11.31
C ARG A 123 -17.78 -34.84 -11.61
N ASP A 124 -18.87 -34.14 -11.89
CA ASP A 124 -18.86 -32.69 -11.97
C ASP A 124 -18.58 -32.12 -10.58
N GLY A 125 -17.50 -31.36 -10.49
CA GLY A 125 -17.04 -30.72 -9.27
C GLY A 125 -16.93 -29.20 -9.43
N ARG A 126 -16.51 -28.52 -8.37
CA ARG A 126 -16.22 -27.09 -8.44
C ARG A 126 -15.06 -26.78 -9.39
N TRP A 127 -14.08 -27.70 -9.46
CA TRP A 127 -12.98 -27.60 -10.44
C TRP A 127 -13.20 -28.65 -11.52
N ASN A 128 -12.84 -28.29 -12.75
CA ASN A 128 -12.92 -29.21 -13.88
C ASN A 128 -11.59 -29.94 -14.07
N GLY A 129 -11.67 -31.22 -14.44
CA GLY A 129 -10.52 -32.03 -14.81
C GLY A 129 -10.76 -32.81 -16.11
N ARG A 130 -9.72 -32.93 -16.93
CA ARG A 130 -9.75 -33.74 -18.15
C ARG A 130 -8.43 -34.43 -18.38
N VAL A 131 -8.47 -35.61 -18.96
CA VAL A 131 -7.25 -36.27 -19.46
C VAL A 131 -6.86 -35.57 -20.78
N ILE A 132 -5.65 -35.03 -20.82
CA ILE A 132 -5.07 -34.39 -22.02
C ILE A 132 -4.44 -35.45 -22.90
N GLY A 133 -3.74 -36.44 -22.30
CA GLY A 133 -3.08 -37.50 -23.00
C GLY A 133 -2.60 -38.61 -22.07
N THR A 134 -2.29 -39.76 -22.64
CA THR A 134 -1.67 -40.90 -21.95
C THR A 134 -0.49 -41.38 -22.74
N GLN A 135 0.63 -41.60 -22.11
CA GLN A 135 1.82 -42.19 -22.75
C GLN A 135 2.42 -43.23 -21.79
N ASP A 136 2.43 -44.51 -22.23
CA ASP A 136 2.88 -45.65 -21.42
C ASP A 136 2.19 -45.70 -20.03
N THR A 137 2.91 -45.37 -19.00
CA THR A 137 2.41 -45.33 -17.60
C THR A 137 2.13 -43.90 -17.11
N GLU A 138 2.23 -42.91 -17.97
CA GLU A 138 2.01 -41.50 -17.60
C GLU A 138 0.67 -41.00 -18.11
N VAL A 139 -0.05 -40.28 -17.24
CA VAL A 139 -1.32 -39.62 -17.56
C VAL A 139 -1.16 -38.13 -17.37
N THR A 140 -1.35 -37.38 -18.43
CA THR A 140 -1.37 -35.91 -18.41
C THR A 140 -2.80 -35.44 -18.17
N VAL A 141 -2.99 -34.65 -17.10
CA VAL A 141 -4.31 -34.16 -16.66
C VAL A 141 -4.31 -32.64 -16.68
N GLY A 142 -5.30 -32.04 -17.36
CA GLY A 142 -5.59 -30.60 -17.29
C GLY A 142 -6.62 -30.35 -16.20
N ILE A 143 -6.36 -29.35 -15.36
CA ILE A 143 -7.22 -28.98 -14.23
C ILE A 143 -7.53 -27.50 -14.30
N THR A 144 -8.81 -27.13 -14.23
CA THR A 144 -9.26 -25.73 -14.25
C THR A 144 -9.94 -25.40 -12.91
N PRO A 145 -9.32 -24.58 -12.06
CA PRO A 145 -9.97 -24.07 -10.85
C PRO A 145 -11.18 -23.19 -11.19
N ASP A 146 -12.21 -23.20 -10.33
CA ASP A 146 -13.37 -22.30 -10.48
C ASP A 146 -12.97 -20.83 -10.38
N ALA A 147 -13.61 -19.93 -11.14
CA ALA A 147 -13.36 -18.49 -11.15
C ALA A 147 -13.61 -17.80 -9.79
N ARG A 148 -14.33 -18.45 -8.88
CA ARG A 148 -14.65 -17.97 -7.53
C ARG A 148 -14.01 -18.81 -6.45
N CYS A 149 -13.10 -19.72 -6.80
CA CYS A 149 -12.46 -20.56 -5.80
C CYS A 149 -11.65 -19.73 -4.80
N ILE A 150 -11.49 -20.30 -3.63
CA ILE A 150 -10.65 -19.77 -2.55
C ILE A 150 -9.22 -19.60 -3.09
N ILE A 151 -8.59 -18.45 -2.80
CA ILE A 151 -7.16 -18.24 -3.05
C ILE A 151 -6.37 -18.71 -1.82
N GLY A 152 -5.14 -19.19 -2.05
CA GLY A 152 -4.24 -19.62 -0.98
C GLY A 152 -3.42 -20.84 -1.37
N ARG A 153 -2.79 -21.49 -0.38
CA ARG A 153 -1.94 -22.66 -0.55
C ARG A 153 -2.73 -23.94 -0.27
N PHE A 154 -2.85 -24.79 -1.28
CA PHE A 154 -3.52 -26.08 -1.22
C PHE A 154 -2.50 -27.21 -1.14
N ARG A 155 -2.76 -28.19 -0.27
CA ARG A 155 -2.07 -29.48 -0.26
C ARG A 155 -2.66 -30.33 -1.36
N THR A 156 -1.82 -30.93 -2.19
CA THR A 156 -2.24 -31.76 -3.33
C THR A 156 -2.00 -33.22 -3.04
N PHE A 157 -2.98 -34.07 -3.34
CA PHE A 157 -2.90 -35.51 -3.27
C PHE A 157 -3.50 -36.14 -4.53
N VAL A 158 -3.05 -37.33 -4.86
CA VAL A 158 -3.68 -38.17 -5.87
C VAL A 158 -4.15 -39.44 -5.22
N ALA A 159 -5.37 -39.85 -5.44
CA ALA A 159 -5.97 -41.06 -4.90
C ALA A 159 -6.49 -41.95 -6.01
N VAL A 160 -6.22 -43.24 -5.87
CA VAL A 160 -6.87 -44.31 -6.66
C VAL A 160 -8.06 -44.83 -5.89
N VAL A 161 -9.21 -44.89 -6.53
CA VAL A 161 -10.46 -45.37 -5.91
C VAL A 161 -10.85 -46.70 -6.55
N THR A 162 -11.06 -47.72 -5.71
CA THR A 162 -11.48 -49.04 -6.10
C THR A 162 -12.67 -49.47 -5.26
N ASP A 163 -13.30 -50.60 -5.61
CA ASP A 163 -14.39 -51.20 -4.80
C ASP A 163 -13.97 -51.56 -3.38
N LEU A 164 -12.66 -51.67 -3.14
CA LEU A 164 -12.08 -52.03 -1.82
C LEU A 164 -11.74 -50.80 -0.98
N GLY A 165 -11.88 -49.59 -1.55
CA GLY A 165 -11.62 -48.35 -0.87
C GLY A 165 -10.72 -47.38 -1.66
N LYS A 166 -10.25 -46.33 -0.99
CA LYS A 166 -9.43 -45.25 -1.55
C LYS A 166 -7.99 -45.37 -1.05
N GLN A 167 -7.03 -45.38 -1.96
CA GLN A 167 -5.60 -45.29 -1.68
C GLN A 167 -5.06 -43.93 -2.12
N ARG A 168 -4.62 -43.13 -1.18
CA ARG A 168 -4.09 -41.78 -1.39
C ARG A 168 -2.57 -41.76 -1.33
N THR A 169 -1.93 -40.86 -2.12
CA THR A 169 -0.49 -40.58 -1.99
C THR A 169 -0.17 -39.99 -0.60
N GLN A 170 1.07 -40.15 -0.17
CA GLN A 170 1.54 -39.48 1.05
C GLN A 170 1.64 -37.96 0.83
N ARG A 171 1.66 -37.20 1.93
CA ARG A 171 1.90 -35.76 1.92
C ARG A 171 3.28 -35.45 1.32
N ASN A 172 3.30 -34.62 0.30
CA ASN A 172 4.52 -34.09 -0.29
C ASN A 172 4.40 -32.56 -0.45
N PRO A 173 5.19 -31.74 0.27
CA PRO A 173 5.19 -30.28 0.12
C PRO A 173 5.54 -29.80 -1.30
N ASP A 174 6.34 -30.56 -2.08
CA ASP A 174 6.72 -30.21 -3.44
C ASP A 174 5.53 -30.21 -4.42
N THR A 175 4.42 -30.87 -4.04
CA THR A 175 3.18 -30.88 -4.81
C THR A 175 2.15 -29.84 -4.34
N ASP A 176 2.54 -28.92 -3.45
CA ASP A 176 1.65 -27.85 -3.03
C ASP A 176 1.31 -26.90 -4.19
N LEU A 177 0.07 -26.46 -4.18
CA LEU A 177 -0.49 -25.60 -5.21
C LEU A 177 -0.94 -24.28 -4.59
N TYR A 178 -0.39 -23.16 -5.09
CA TYR A 178 -0.92 -21.84 -4.78
C TYR A 178 -1.93 -21.43 -5.86
N VAL A 179 -3.06 -20.92 -5.43
CA VAL A 179 -4.10 -20.38 -6.31
C VAL A 179 -4.27 -18.90 -6.02
N LEU A 180 -4.19 -18.04 -7.05
CA LEU A 180 -4.31 -16.59 -6.96
C LEU A 180 -5.50 -16.06 -7.78
N PHE A 181 -5.88 -14.81 -7.53
CA PHE A 181 -6.80 -14.08 -8.39
C PHE A 181 -6.27 -13.97 -9.83
N ASN A 182 -7.18 -13.85 -10.80
CA ASN A 182 -6.85 -13.85 -12.21
C ASN A 182 -7.30 -12.59 -12.96
N PRO A 183 -6.47 -11.54 -13.02
CA PRO A 183 -6.80 -10.33 -13.78
C PRO A 183 -6.89 -10.53 -15.30
N TRP A 184 -6.47 -11.67 -15.83
CA TRP A 184 -6.55 -12.00 -17.25
C TRP A 184 -7.87 -12.67 -17.66
N ASP A 185 -8.69 -13.12 -16.71
CA ASP A 185 -9.91 -13.87 -16.99
C ASP A 185 -11.16 -13.02 -16.78
N PRO A 186 -12.03 -12.83 -17.82
CA PRO A 186 -13.25 -12.03 -17.73
C PRO A 186 -14.26 -12.52 -16.67
N ALA A 187 -14.21 -13.78 -16.28
CA ALA A 187 -15.10 -14.35 -15.25
C ALA A 187 -14.60 -14.05 -13.83
N ASP A 188 -13.34 -13.66 -13.67
CA ASP A 188 -12.81 -13.26 -12.37
C ASP A 188 -13.30 -11.86 -11.96
N GLN A 189 -13.48 -11.68 -10.65
CA GLN A 189 -13.93 -10.42 -10.08
C GLN A 189 -12.92 -9.27 -10.30
N VAL A 190 -11.63 -9.60 -10.44
CA VAL A 190 -10.54 -8.63 -10.60
C VAL A 190 -10.07 -8.48 -12.06
N TYR A 191 -10.86 -8.94 -13.01
CA TYR A 191 -10.54 -8.84 -14.43
C TYR A 191 -10.21 -7.42 -14.86
N MET A 192 -9.10 -7.27 -15.57
CA MET A 192 -8.62 -6.01 -16.14
C MET A 192 -8.35 -6.21 -17.63
N ASP A 193 -9.00 -5.43 -18.50
CA ASP A 193 -9.09 -5.68 -19.92
C ASP A 193 -7.74 -5.52 -20.65
N LYS A 194 -6.98 -4.45 -20.33
CA LYS A 194 -5.76 -4.08 -21.05
C LYS A 194 -4.51 -4.74 -20.48
N GLU A 195 -3.66 -5.26 -21.36
CA GLU A 195 -2.40 -5.90 -20.95
C GLU A 195 -1.46 -4.90 -20.29
N GLU A 196 -1.37 -3.68 -20.81
CA GLU A 196 -0.51 -2.63 -20.24
C GLU A 196 -0.90 -2.30 -18.80
N ASP A 197 -2.21 -2.32 -18.50
CA ASP A 197 -2.72 -2.09 -17.15
C ASP A 197 -2.38 -3.26 -16.21
N ARG A 198 -2.48 -4.51 -16.70
CA ARG A 198 -2.06 -5.71 -15.93
C ARG A 198 -0.56 -5.70 -15.64
N GLN A 199 0.25 -5.29 -16.63
CA GLN A 199 1.69 -5.15 -16.45
C GLN A 199 2.02 -4.08 -15.38
N GLU A 200 1.38 -2.92 -15.41
CA GLU A 200 1.62 -1.86 -14.42
C GLU A 200 1.05 -2.21 -13.04
N TYR A 201 -0.21 -2.66 -12.97
CA TYR A 201 -0.93 -2.74 -11.69
C TYR A 201 -0.87 -4.09 -11.00
N VAL A 202 -0.31 -5.14 -11.65
CA VAL A 202 -0.13 -6.48 -11.08
C VAL A 202 1.34 -6.92 -11.16
N MET A 203 2.00 -6.73 -12.32
CA MET A 203 3.30 -7.33 -12.62
C MET A 203 4.49 -6.41 -12.36
N ASN A 204 4.26 -5.10 -12.18
CA ASN A 204 5.32 -4.17 -11.79
C ASN A 204 5.57 -4.29 -10.27
N ASP A 205 6.83 -4.46 -9.88
CA ASP A 205 7.28 -4.67 -8.50
C ASP A 205 7.98 -3.45 -7.88
N VAL A 206 7.97 -2.32 -8.57
CA VAL A 206 8.45 -1.02 -8.10
C VAL A 206 7.40 0.04 -8.39
N GLY A 207 7.24 0.99 -7.50
CA GLY A 207 6.39 2.15 -7.73
C GLY A 207 7.01 3.43 -7.20
N ASN A 208 6.38 4.55 -7.51
CA ASN A 208 6.70 5.84 -6.95
C ASN A 208 5.58 6.30 -6.02
N ILE A 209 5.98 6.85 -4.89
CA ILE A 209 5.09 7.54 -3.95
C ILE A 209 5.41 9.01 -4.04
N TYR A 210 4.38 9.85 -4.05
CA TYR A 210 4.51 11.30 -4.12
C TYR A 210 4.26 11.90 -2.75
N ASP A 211 5.02 12.92 -2.39
CA ASP A 211 4.97 13.58 -1.10
C ASP A 211 5.27 15.08 -1.22
N GLY A 212 5.54 15.75 -0.10
CA GLY A 212 5.83 17.17 -0.05
C GLY A 212 4.59 18.04 0.15
N ASP A 213 4.40 19.03 -0.69
CA ASP A 213 3.22 19.93 -0.72
C ASP A 213 2.77 20.16 -2.17
N PHE A 214 1.52 20.52 -2.34
CA PHE A 214 0.93 20.83 -3.65
C PHE A 214 1.78 21.76 -4.53
N ASN A 215 2.51 22.70 -3.94
CA ASN A 215 3.37 23.64 -4.69
C ASN A 215 4.80 23.12 -4.92
N ASN A 216 5.19 22.08 -4.21
CA ASN A 216 6.52 21.46 -4.29
C ASN A 216 6.39 19.95 -4.09
N ILE A 217 6.00 19.27 -5.16
CA ILE A 217 5.80 17.83 -5.18
C ILE A 217 7.16 17.16 -5.27
N THR A 218 7.42 16.25 -4.34
CA THR A 218 8.57 15.36 -4.35
C THR A 218 8.11 13.92 -4.52
N SER A 219 9.03 13.02 -4.82
CA SER A 219 8.73 11.61 -4.96
C SER A 219 9.93 10.75 -4.61
N PHE A 220 9.64 9.53 -4.21
CA PHE A 220 10.65 8.50 -3.97
C PHE A 220 10.13 7.14 -4.45
N SER A 221 11.04 6.27 -4.89
CA SER A 221 10.70 4.91 -5.28
C SER A 221 10.41 4.05 -4.06
N TRP A 222 9.46 3.11 -4.22
CA TRP A 222 9.11 2.10 -3.23
C TRP A 222 9.21 0.71 -3.83
N ASN A 223 9.99 -0.17 -3.16
CA ASN A 223 10.06 -1.58 -3.52
C ASN A 223 8.79 -2.29 -3.04
N PHE A 224 7.87 -2.61 -3.96
CA PHE A 224 6.73 -3.47 -3.65
C PHE A 224 7.17 -4.91 -3.43
N GLY A 225 8.05 -5.42 -4.29
CA GLY A 225 8.72 -6.70 -4.16
C GLY A 225 7.79 -7.90 -3.94
N GLN A 226 6.55 -7.87 -4.50
CA GLN A 226 5.55 -8.93 -4.32
C GLN A 226 5.99 -10.31 -4.80
N PHE A 227 7.05 -10.38 -5.62
CA PHE A 227 7.60 -11.62 -6.16
C PHE A 227 8.80 -12.14 -5.38
N GLU A 228 9.30 -11.37 -4.38
CA GLU A 228 10.45 -11.77 -3.58
C GLU A 228 10.14 -13.01 -2.74
N GLU A 229 11.21 -13.76 -2.44
CA GLU A 229 11.10 -15.00 -1.66
C GLU A 229 10.41 -14.78 -0.31
N GLY A 230 9.42 -15.62 -0.01
CA GLY A 230 8.64 -15.58 1.22
C GLY A 230 7.54 -14.53 1.28
N VAL A 231 7.49 -13.55 0.35
CA VAL A 231 6.48 -12.45 0.40
C VAL A 231 5.07 -12.98 0.15
N LEU A 232 4.87 -13.88 -0.82
CA LEU A 232 3.56 -14.49 -1.04
C LEU A 232 3.11 -15.30 0.19
N ASP A 233 4.00 -16.08 0.78
CA ASP A 233 3.71 -16.83 1.99
C ASP A 233 3.35 -15.88 3.14
N ALA A 234 4.08 -14.79 3.32
CA ALA A 234 3.78 -13.77 4.33
C ALA A 234 2.38 -13.18 4.14
N CYS A 235 1.98 -12.84 2.91
CA CYS A 235 0.63 -12.34 2.62
C CYS A 235 -0.47 -13.34 3.03
N LEU A 236 -0.28 -14.64 2.75
CA LEU A 236 -1.22 -15.68 3.15
C LEU A 236 -1.24 -15.89 4.67
N MET A 237 -0.07 -15.88 5.31
CA MET A 237 0.07 -16.06 6.76
C MET A 237 -0.52 -14.87 7.55
N ILE A 238 -0.46 -13.65 7.03
CA ILE A 238 -1.15 -12.48 7.61
C ILE A 238 -2.67 -12.71 7.64
N MET A 239 -3.25 -13.24 6.56
CA MET A 239 -4.67 -13.61 6.55
C MET A 239 -5.00 -14.73 7.54
N ASP A 240 -4.09 -15.68 7.75
CA ASP A 240 -4.26 -16.78 8.72
C ASP A 240 -4.16 -16.25 10.16
N ALA A 241 -3.16 -15.42 10.46
CA ALA A 241 -2.98 -14.77 11.76
C ALA A 241 -4.19 -13.89 12.13
N GLY A 242 -4.70 -13.12 11.18
CA GLY A 242 -5.93 -12.33 11.33
C GLY A 242 -7.22 -13.15 11.27
N LYS A 243 -7.12 -14.48 11.22
CA LYS A 243 -8.27 -15.42 11.24
C LYS A 243 -9.32 -15.14 10.16
N VAL A 244 -8.88 -14.63 8.98
CA VAL A 244 -9.79 -14.41 7.85
C VAL A 244 -10.42 -15.74 7.42
N PRO A 245 -11.76 -15.89 7.49
CA PRO A 245 -12.39 -17.13 7.12
C PRO A 245 -12.05 -17.56 5.70
N LEU A 246 -11.65 -18.80 5.50
CA LEU A 246 -11.24 -19.31 4.19
C LEU A 246 -12.30 -19.06 3.11
N MET A 247 -13.58 -19.18 3.45
CA MET A 247 -14.70 -18.94 2.51
C MET A 247 -14.73 -17.49 1.97
N TYR A 248 -14.15 -16.53 2.68
CA TYR A 248 -14.08 -15.13 2.22
C TYR A 248 -12.94 -14.90 1.24
N ARG A 249 -11.91 -15.77 1.24
CA ARG A 249 -10.73 -15.61 0.38
C ARG A 249 -10.98 -15.88 -1.10
N GLY A 250 -12.20 -16.28 -1.49
CA GLY A 250 -12.64 -16.35 -2.88
C GLY A 250 -13.28 -15.05 -3.40
N ASN A 251 -13.55 -14.08 -2.51
CA ASN A 251 -14.23 -12.83 -2.83
C ASN A 251 -13.27 -11.64 -2.66
N ALA A 252 -12.99 -10.92 -3.74
CA ALA A 252 -12.05 -9.81 -3.72
C ALA A 252 -12.47 -8.69 -2.76
N ILE A 253 -13.77 -8.36 -2.67
CA ILE A 253 -14.29 -7.34 -1.76
C ILE A 253 -13.92 -7.69 -0.31
N GLN A 254 -14.11 -8.95 0.08
CA GLN A 254 -13.83 -9.41 1.43
C GLN A 254 -12.32 -9.43 1.74
N VAL A 255 -11.51 -9.92 0.80
CA VAL A 255 -10.05 -9.93 0.94
C VAL A 255 -9.50 -8.52 1.10
N VAL A 256 -9.96 -7.59 0.27
CA VAL A 256 -9.54 -6.20 0.27
C VAL A 256 -9.95 -5.50 1.57
N ARG A 257 -11.21 -5.67 2.00
CA ARG A 257 -11.69 -5.07 3.24
C ARG A 257 -10.99 -5.62 4.49
N GLN A 258 -10.75 -6.93 4.55
CA GLN A 258 -9.98 -7.50 5.65
C GLN A 258 -8.51 -7.03 5.61
N GLY A 259 -7.92 -6.94 4.43
CA GLY A 259 -6.56 -6.42 4.26
C GLY A 259 -6.37 -5.02 4.85
N SER A 260 -7.37 -4.11 4.70
CA SER A 260 -7.27 -2.77 5.29
C SER A 260 -7.22 -2.78 6.82
N ALA A 261 -7.89 -3.71 7.49
CA ALA A 261 -7.78 -3.88 8.93
C ALA A 261 -6.46 -4.56 9.32
N LEU A 262 -6.09 -5.67 8.66
CA LEU A 262 -4.95 -6.50 9.04
C LEU A 262 -3.58 -5.82 8.89
N LEU A 263 -3.47 -4.80 8.05
CA LEU A 263 -2.18 -4.13 7.83
C LEU A 263 -1.87 -3.04 8.86
N ASN A 264 -2.82 -2.65 9.69
CA ASN A 264 -2.55 -1.81 10.85
C ASN A 264 -2.78 -2.59 12.16
N SER A 265 -2.12 -2.17 13.24
CA SER A 265 -2.18 -2.82 14.56
C SER A 265 -2.93 -2.01 15.61
N GLN A 266 -3.77 -1.05 15.19
CA GLN A 266 -4.34 -0.09 16.13
C GLN A 266 -5.37 -0.71 17.08
N ASP A 267 -6.15 -1.69 16.62
CA ASP A 267 -7.24 -2.34 17.35
C ASP A 267 -7.10 -3.87 17.44
N ASP A 268 -6.09 -4.42 16.78
CA ASP A 268 -5.70 -5.83 16.84
C ASP A 268 -4.17 -5.99 16.75
N ASP A 269 -3.68 -7.21 16.64
CA ASP A 269 -2.26 -7.52 16.47
C ASP A 269 -1.86 -7.50 14.97
N GLY A 270 -2.40 -6.54 14.20
CA GLY A 270 -2.10 -6.38 12.77
C GLY A 270 -0.63 -6.05 12.48
N LEU A 271 -0.32 -5.93 11.18
CA LEU A 271 1.06 -5.92 10.69
C LEU A 271 1.92 -4.75 11.20
N MET A 272 1.40 -3.52 11.17
CA MET A 272 2.22 -2.31 11.39
C MET A 272 1.65 -1.39 12.45
N VAL A 273 2.55 -0.85 13.29
CA VAL A 273 2.23 0.18 14.27
C VAL A 273 2.34 1.56 13.62
N GLY A 274 1.23 2.30 13.54
CA GLY A 274 1.23 3.70 13.11
C GLY A 274 1.86 4.61 14.17
N ASN A 275 2.72 5.56 13.76
CA ASN A 275 3.34 6.51 14.67
C ASN A 275 3.57 7.87 14.01
N TRP A 276 2.97 8.93 14.55
CA TRP A 276 3.08 10.34 14.14
C TRP A 276 3.63 11.23 15.24
N SER A 277 4.24 10.65 16.27
CA SER A 277 4.77 11.42 17.43
C SER A 277 6.13 12.05 17.16
N GLY A 278 6.86 11.62 16.13
CA GLY A 278 8.25 11.99 15.88
C GLY A 278 9.27 11.23 16.72
N ASP A 279 8.83 10.47 17.74
CA ASP A 279 9.69 9.56 18.52
C ASP A 279 9.57 8.13 17.99
N TYR A 280 10.64 7.66 17.39
CA TYR A 280 10.76 6.31 16.82
C TYR A 280 11.72 5.42 17.61
N SER A 281 11.95 5.76 18.89
CA SER A 281 12.74 4.92 19.78
C SER A 281 12.08 3.54 19.93
N GLY A 282 12.85 2.49 19.74
CA GLY A 282 12.35 1.10 19.78
C GLY A 282 11.79 0.55 18.47
N GLY A 283 12.01 1.26 17.34
CA GLY A 283 11.61 0.80 16.00
C GLY A 283 12.41 1.44 14.87
N THR A 284 11.95 1.25 13.66
CA THR A 284 12.46 1.91 12.46
C THR A 284 11.57 3.12 12.16
N ALA A 285 12.15 4.29 11.92
CA ALA A 285 11.39 5.47 11.51
C ALA A 285 10.64 5.19 10.19
N PRO A 286 9.40 5.66 10.02
CA PRO A 286 8.66 5.48 8.78
C PRO A 286 9.41 5.97 7.53
N THR A 287 10.17 7.05 7.68
CA THR A 287 11.00 7.68 6.65
C THR A 287 12.24 6.88 6.24
N ALA A 288 12.59 5.84 7.01
CA ALA A 288 13.76 5.02 6.75
C ALA A 288 13.46 3.76 5.91
N TRP A 289 12.20 3.39 5.73
CA TRP A 289 11.83 2.23 4.90
C TRP A 289 12.00 2.53 3.42
N THR A 290 12.42 1.52 2.67
CA THR A 290 12.58 1.58 1.20
C THR A 290 11.62 0.64 0.46
N GLY A 291 10.96 -0.27 1.18
CA GLY A 291 10.05 -1.23 0.57
C GLY A 291 9.31 -2.12 1.56
N SER A 292 8.39 -2.88 1.01
CA SER A 292 7.47 -3.75 1.74
C SER A 292 8.06 -5.11 2.18
N PRO A 293 8.96 -5.76 1.41
CA PRO A 293 9.42 -7.11 1.76
C PRO A 293 10.05 -7.21 3.15
N GLU A 294 10.91 -6.24 3.54
CA GLU A 294 11.53 -6.21 4.87
C GLU A 294 10.46 -6.19 5.98
N ILE A 295 9.39 -5.42 5.80
CA ILE A 295 8.30 -5.28 6.79
C ILE A 295 7.50 -6.58 6.90
N LEU A 296 7.06 -7.13 5.76
CA LEU A 296 6.25 -8.35 5.70
C LEU A 296 6.99 -9.56 6.28
N LEU A 297 8.25 -9.74 5.87
CA LEU A 297 9.06 -10.85 6.34
C LEU A 297 9.44 -10.70 7.81
N LYS A 298 9.68 -9.47 8.28
CA LYS A 298 9.95 -9.21 9.70
C LYS A 298 8.79 -9.62 10.58
N TYR A 299 7.55 -9.23 10.23
CA TYR A 299 6.35 -9.61 10.99
C TYR A 299 6.20 -11.14 11.14
N VAL A 300 6.36 -11.87 10.03
CA VAL A 300 6.25 -13.33 10.05
C VAL A 300 7.39 -13.98 10.83
N ASN A 301 8.64 -13.53 10.61
CA ASN A 301 9.81 -14.13 11.24
C ASN A 301 9.92 -13.82 12.75
N GLU A 302 9.32 -12.73 13.21
CA GLU A 302 9.27 -12.34 14.62
C GLU A 302 8.01 -12.86 15.33
N GLY A 303 7.28 -13.84 14.75
CA GLY A 303 6.14 -14.51 15.38
C GLY A 303 4.88 -13.66 15.41
N TYR A 304 4.67 -12.86 14.38
CA TYR A 304 3.52 -11.96 14.19
C TYR A 304 3.51 -10.77 15.17
N GLU A 305 4.69 -10.35 15.65
CA GLU A 305 4.80 -9.10 16.41
C GLU A 305 4.68 -7.89 15.47
N PRO A 306 3.82 -6.89 15.78
CA PRO A 306 3.63 -5.73 14.93
C PRO A 306 4.91 -4.94 14.67
N VAL A 307 5.18 -4.65 13.41
CA VAL A 307 6.40 -3.94 12.97
C VAL A 307 6.30 -2.45 13.29
N ARG A 308 7.33 -1.91 13.94
CA ARG A 308 7.40 -0.50 14.36
C ARG A 308 8.39 0.25 13.48
N PHE A 309 8.02 1.36 12.79
CA PHE A 309 6.75 2.10 12.76
C PHE A 309 6.33 2.38 11.31
N ALA A 310 5.08 2.78 11.08
CA ALA A 310 4.55 3.14 9.79
C ALA A 310 3.85 4.51 9.80
N GLN A 311 3.75 5.13 8.61
CA GLN A 311 2.88 6.27 8.30
C GLN A 311 2.19 6.02 6.95
N CYS A 312 1.35 6.95 6.47
CA CYS A 312 0.42 6.68 5.37
C CYS A 312 1.08 6.07 4.12
N TRP A 313 2.25 6.55 3.70
CA TRP A 313 2.96 6.01 2.53
C TRP A 313 3.50 4.59 2.76
N VAL A 314 3.91 4.26 4.00
CA VAL A 314 4.36 2.90 4.35
C VAL A 314 3.17 1.95 4.30
N PHE A 315 2.04 2.35 4.90
CA PHE A 315 0.78 1.61 4.83
C PHE A 315 0.36 1.37 3.38
N ALA A 316 0.35 2.43 2.55
CA ALA A 316 0.00 2.33 1.13
C ALA A 316 0.96 1.43 0.34
N GLY A 317 2.27 1.54 0.57
CA GLY A 317 3.28 0.70 -0.08
C GLY A 317 3.11 -0.78 0.25
N VAL A 318 2.91 -1.12 1.52
CA VAL A 318 2.71 -2.51 1.98
C VAL A 318 1.37 -3.07 1.49
N MET A 319 0.29 -2.28 1.52
CA MET A 319 -1.01 -2.66 0.97
C MET A 319 -0.90 -2.99 -0.52
N ASN A 320 -0.16 -2.18 -1.28
CA ASN A 320 0.05 -2.42 -2.71
C ASN A 320 0.72 -3.78 -2.95
N THR A 321 1.74 -4.11 -2.16
CA THR A 321 2.45 -5.40 -2.21
C THR A 321 1.52 -6.56 -1.86
N PHE A 322 0.77 -6.43 -0.76
CA PHE A 322 -0.16 -7.44 -0.29
C PHE A 322 -1.21 -7.79 -1.36
N MET A 323 -1.83 -6.78 -1.98
CA MET A 323 -2.85 -6.98 -3.00
C MET A 323 -2.27 -7.55 -4.31
N ARG A 324 -1.16 -6.97 -4.80
CA ARG A 324 -0.49 -7.47 -6.03
C ARG A 324 0.02 -8.90 -5.86
N GLY A 325 0.56 -9.21 -4.67
CA GLY A 325 1.01 -10.57 -4.33
C GLY A 325 -0.08 -11.62 -4.44
N LEU A 326 -1.33 -11.25 -4.14
CA LEU A 326 -2.50 -12.11 -4.27
C LEU A 326 -3.14 -12.10 -5.67
N GLY A 327 -2.66 -11.23 -6.58
CA GLY A 327 -3.14 -11.09 -7.95
C GLY A 327 -4.25 -10.05 -8.13
N ILE A 328 -4.45 -9.14 -7.18
CA ILE A 328 -5.43 -8.04 -7.28
C ILE A 328 -4.74 -6.80 -7.85
N PRO A 329 -5.22 -6.24 -8.99
CA PRO A 329 -4.64 -5.03 -9.54
C PRO A 329 -4.77 -3.85 -8.58
N THR A 330 -3.64 -3.20 -8.28
CA THR A 330 -3.58 -2.18 -7.23
C THR A 330 -2.59 -1.08 -7.61
N ARG A 331 -2.90 0.17 -7.22
CA ARG A 331 -2.00 1.31 -7.37
C ARG A 331 -1.99 2.18 -6.12
N ALA A 332 -0.85 2.84 -5.85
CA ALA A 332 -0.72 3.82 -4.78
C ALA A 332 -1.18 5.19 -5.28
N ILE A 333 -1.88 5.91 -4.42
CA ILE A 333 -2.45 7.23 -4.67
C ILE A 333 -1.86 8.20 -3.64
N THR A 334 -1.56 9.42 -4.05
CA THR A 334 -1.28 10.53 -3.15
C THR A 334 -2.28 11.65 -3.41
N THR A 335 -2.97 12.09 -2.38
CA THR A 335 -3.79 13.31 -2.42
C THR A 335 -3.09 14.43 -1.67
N PHE A 336 -3.09 15.63 -2.25
CA PHE A 336 -2.54 16.83 -1.61
C PHE A 336 -3.64 17.64 -0.97
N ARG A 337 -3.38 18.14 0.25
CA ARG A 337 -4.32 18.83 1.12
C ARG A 337 -5.51 17.95 1.49
N SER A 338 -5.20 16.80 2.06
CA SER A 338 -6.19 15.84 2.55
C SER A 338 -6.79 16.30 3.86
N ALA A 339 -8.10 16.44 3.92
CA ALA A 339 -8.78 16.82 5.15
C ALA A 339 -9.01 15.64 6.08
N VAL A 340 -8.95 15.91 7.38
CA VAL A 340 -9.41 15.01 8.43
C VAL A 340 -10.60 15.67 9.13
N ASP A 341 -11.80 15.27 8.76
CA ASP A 341 -13.08 15.77 9.31
C ASP A 341 -13.52 14.87 10.46
N ASN A 342 -13.07 15.17 11.67
CA ASN A 342 -13.39 14.39 12.87
C ASN A 342 -14.85 14.54 13.32
N THR A 343 -15.57 15.51 12.78
CA THR A 343 -16.99 15.74 13.12
C THR A 343 -17.94 15.08 12.13
N GLY A 344 -17.44 14.65 10.98
CA GLY A 344 -18.17 14.00 9.91
C GLY A 344 -19.26 14.89 9.31
N ASN A 345 -19.00 16.21 9.21
CA ASN A 345 -19.96 17.18 8.71
C ASN A 345 -19.61 17.72 7.30
N LEU A 346 -18.58 17.16 6.65
CA LEU A 346 -18.00 17.58 5.37
C LEU A 346 -17.39 19.01 5.42
N LYS A 347 -16.97 19.44 6.60
CA LYS A 347 -16.26 20.70 6.84
C LYS A 347 -14.98 20.39 7.61
N THR A 348 -13.96 21.17 7.36
CA THR A 348 -12.71 21.15 8.12
C THR A 348 -12.62 22.44 8.90
N ASP A 349 -12.83 22.37 10.20
CA ASP A 349 -13.02 23.51 11.07
C ASP A 349 -11.69 23.94 11.72
N ILE A 350 -11.20 25.13 11.38
CA ILE A 350 -10.00 25.75 11.95
C ILE A 350 -10.43 26.91 12.85
N VAL A 351 -10.09 26.85 14.10
CA VAL A 351 -10.46 27.86 15.10
C VAL A 351 -9.26 28.74 15.42
N LEU A 352 -9.43 30.05 15.32
CA LEU A 352 -8.47 31.06 15.75
C LEU A 352 -8.93 31.67 17.10
N ASP A 353 -7.97 32.03 17.94
CA ASP A 353 -8.21 32.79 19.16
C ASP A 353 -8.55 34.28 18.87
N GLU A 354 -8.71 35.09 19.92
CA GLU A 354 -8.99 36.53 19.79
C GLU A 354 -7.85 37.30 19.11
N ASP A 355 -6.61 36.83 19.19
CA ASP A 355 -5.42 37.40 18.54
C ASP A 355 -5.25 36.95 17.09
N GLY A 356 -6.06 36.01 16.60
CA GLY A 356 -5.95 35.42 15.26
C GLY A 356 -4.91 34.32 15.15
N LYS A 357 -4.48 33.74 16.28
CA LYS A 357 -3.59 32.56 16.32
C LYS A 357 -4.41 31.28 16.36
N LEU A 358 -3.84 30.17 15.89
CA LEU A 358 -4.48 28.85 15.92
C LEU A 358 -4.79 28.40 17.35
N ASP A 359 -6.07 28.22 17.65
CA ASP A 359 -6.53 27.60 18.91
C ASP A 359 -6.57 26.09 18.77
N ARG A 360 -5.49 25.44 19.20
CA ARG A 360 -5.34 23.98 19.14
C ARG A 360 -6.31 23.22 20.05
N SER A 361 -6.85 23.88 21.06
CA SER A 361 -7.78 23.23 21.99
C SER A 361 -9.16 23.03 21.38
N ARG A 362 -9.55 23.95 20.48
CA ARG A 362 -10.85 23.96 19.81
C ARG A 362 -10.83 23.43 18.39
N THR A 363 -9.69 23.53 17.70
CA THR A 363 -9.51 22.91 16.38
C THR A 363 -9.41 21.39 16.55
N LYS A 364 -10.41 20.68 16.03
CA LYS A 364 -10.47 19.21 16.07
C LYS A 364 -10.05 18.58 14.75
N ASP A 365 -10.24 19.30 13.67
CA ASP A 365 -9.93 18.87 12.33
C ASP A 365 -8.52 19.27 11.93
N SER A 366 -8.03 18.70 10.85
CA SER A 366 -6.73 19.05 10.28
C SER A 366 -6.75 18.91 8.76
N VAL A 367 -5.77 19.54 8.11
CA VAL A 367 -5.49 19.30 6.69
C VAL A 367 -4.06 18.80 6.60
N TRP A 368 -3.89 17.61 6.08
CA TRP A 368 -2.58 17.02 5.82
C TRP A 368 -2.01 17.60 4.53
N ASN A 369 -0.72 17.86 4.47
CA ASN A 369 -0.06 18.33 3.25
C ASN A 369 -0.28 17.35 2.11
N PHE A 370 -0.12 16.05 2.41
CA PHE A 370 -0.44 14.93 1.54
C PHE A 370 -0.94 13.75 2.37
N HIS A 371 -1.70 12.87 1.74
CA HIS A 371 -2.07 11.57 2.30
C HIS A 371 -1.95 10.50 1.21
N CYS A 372 -1.55 9.29 1.61
CA CYS A 372 -1.37 8.16 0.71
C CYS A 372 -2.35 7.04 1.05
N TRP A 373 -3.07 6.58 0.03
CA TRP A 373 -3.91 5.38 0.09
C TRP A 373 -3.72 4.50 -1.14
N ASN A 374 -4.57 3.51 -1.36
CA ASN A 374 -4.54 2.66 -2.54
C ASN A 374 -5.87 2.67 -3.28
N GLU A 375 -5.81 2.37 -4.56
CA GLU A 375 -6.95 1.92 -5.33
C GLU A 375 -6.74 0.47 -5.77
N VAL A 376 -7.79 -0.33 -5.68
CA VAL A 376 -7.86 -1.70 -6.19
C VAL A 376 -8.90 -1.80 -7.29
N TYR A 377 -8.62 -2.57 -8.34
CA TYR A 377 -9.55 -2.70 -9.47
C TYR A 377 -10.38 -3.97 -9.35
N MET A 378 -11.72 -3.83 -9.34
CA MET A 378 -12.62 -4.99 -9.27
C MET A 378 -14.04 -4.69 -9.77
N LYS A 379 -14.75 -5.76 -10.10
CA LYS A 379 -16.21 -5.75 -10.25
C LYS A 379 -16.88 -5.70 -8.87
N ARG A 380 -17.94 -4.90 -8.75
CA ARG A 380 -18.74 -4.74 -7.55
C ARG A 380 -20.16 -5.29 -7.78
N PRO A 381 -20.36 -6.64 -7.72
CA PRO A 381 -21.69 -7.24 -7.94
C PRO A 381 -22.71 -6.87 -6.87
N ASP A 382 -22.28 -6.27 -5.78
CA ASP A 382 -23.08 -5.72 -4.67
C ASP A 382 -23.55 -4.28 -4.93
N LEU A 383 -23.08 -3.62 -5.99
CA LEU A 383 -23.40 -2.24 -6.37
C LEU A 383 -23.96 -2.19 -7.80
N PRO A 384 -24.56 -1.07 -8.22
CA PRO A 384 -24.83 -0.83 -9.64
C PRO A 384 -23.55 -0.88 -10.50
N ASP A 385 -23.68 -1.37 -11.74
CA ASP A 385 -22.52 -1.68 -12.62
C ASP A 385 -21.54 -0.51 -12.82
N ASN A 386 -22.04 0.73 -12.86
CA ASN A 386 -21.23 1.93 -13.03
C ASN A 386 -20.31 2.23 -11.84
N PHE A 387 -20.45 1.54 -10.71
CA PHE A 387 -19.60 1.66 -9.53
C PHE A 387 -18.55 0.55 -9.42
N SER A 388 -18.48 -0.34 -10.41
CA SER A 388 -17.33 -1.22 -10.62
C SER A 388 -16.11 -0.44 -11.12
N GLY A 389 -14.93 -1.05 -11.11
CA GLY A 389 -13.66 -0.44 -11.51
C GLY A 389 -12.81 -0.10 -10.29
N TRP A 390 -12.15 1.05 -10.30
CA TRP A 390 -11.27 1.47 -9.21
C TRP A 390 -12.04 1.71 -7.92
N GLN A 391 -11.53 1.14 -6.82
CA GLN A 391 -12.08 1.23 -5.47
C GLN A 391 -11.00 1.74 -4.52
N VAL A 392 -11.30 2.77 -3.76
CA VAL A 392 -10.40 3.28 -2.70
C VAL A 392 -10.33 2.29 -1.55
N ILE A 393 -9.15 2.08 -1.03
CA ILE A 393 -8.86 1.34 0.18
C ILE A 393 -7.73 2.03 0.94
N ASP A 394 -7.89 2.20 2.24
CA ASP A 394 -6.88 2.78 3.12
C ASP A 394 -6.72 1.93 4.39
N CYS A 395 -5.49 1.57 4.72
CA CYS A 395 -5.14 0.88 5.95
C CYS A 395 -4.47 1.79 6.99
N THR A 396 -4.34 3.10 6.70
CA THR A 396 -3.91 4.09 7.69
C THR A 396 -4.97 4.20 8.79
N PRO A 397 -4.64 3.98 10.07
CA PRO A 397 -5.63 3.98 11.15
C PRO A 397 -6.08 5.41 11.50
N GLN A 398 -7.02 5.97 10.75
CA GLN A 398 -7.57 7.31 10.95
C GLN A 398 -8.95 7.24 11.62
N GLU A 399 -9.87 6.45 11.08
CA GLU A 399 -11.24 6.32 11.55
C GLU A 399 -11.67 4.85 11.62
N THR A 400 -12.61 4.53 12.51
CA THR A 400 -13.13 3.17 12.64
C THR A 400 -14.36 2.95 11.78
N SER A 401 -14.44 1.79 11.14
CA SER A 401 -15.60 1.29 10.41
C SER A 401 -15.97 -0.10 10.89
N ASP A 402 -17.22 -0.25 11.37
CA ASP A 402 -17.72 -1.45 12.06
C ASP A 402 -16.83 -1.88 13.24
N GLY A 403 -16.27 -0.91 13.97
CA GLY A 403 -15.49 -1.14 15.18
C GLY A 403 -14.02 -1.49 14.97
N LEU A 404 -13.52 -1.48 13.73
CA LEU A 404 -12.12 -1.69 13.37
C LEU A 404 -11.57 -0.48 12.59
N TYR A 405 -10.28 -0.16 12.76
CA TYR A 405 -9.60 0.77 11.89
C TYR A 405 -9.40 0.17 10.51
N ARG A 406 -10.29 0.50 9.59
CA ARG A 406 -10.27 0.08 8.19
C ARG A 406 -11.08 1.03 7.32
N CYS A 407 -10.73 1.11 6.04
CA CYS A 407 -11.46 1.93 5.07
C CYS A 407 -11.58 1.23 3.72
N GLY A 408 -12.76 1.25 3.14
CA GLY A 408 -13.04 0.69 1.82
C GLY A 408 -13.31 -0.82 1.80
N PRO A 409 -13.45 -1.42 0.58
CA PRO A 409 -13.32 -0.76 -0.74
C PRO A 409 -14.54 0.12 -1.07
N THR A 410 -14.29 1.34 -1.52
CA THR A 410 -15.33 2.28 -1.94
C THR A 410 -15.11 2.79 -3.37
N SER A 411 -16.18 2.82 -4.16
CA SER A 411 -16.10 3.18 -5.58
C SER A 411 -15.64 4.62 -5.78
N VAL A 412 -14.59 4.82 -6.58
CA VAL A 412 -14.12 6.15 -7.01
C VAL A 412 -15.24 6.92 -7.72
N ASN A 413 -16.04 6.25 -8.55
CA ASN A 413 -17.19 6.84 -9.21
C ASN A 413 -18.30 7.25 -8.22
N ALA A 414 -18.55 6.46 -7.17
CA ALA A 414 -19.53 6.83 -6.15
C ALA A 414 -19.08 8.08 -5.39
N ILE A 415 -17.78 8.18 -5.07
CA ILE A 415 -17.19 9.38 -4.47
C ILE A 415 -17.41 10.59 -5.38
N LYS A 416 -17.06 10.48 -6.68
CA LYS A 416 -17.21 11.56 -7.66
C LYS A 416 -18.64 12.06 -7.79
N GLU A 417 -19.63 11.16 -7.72
CA GLU A 417 -21.05 11.50 -7.85
C GLU A 417 -21.71 11.91 -6.52
N GLY A 418 -20.98 11.89 -5.39
CA GLY A 418 -21.52 12.19 -4.07
C GLY A 418 -22.48 11.11 -3.52
N GLU A 419 -22.39 9.89 -4.04
CA GLU A 419 -23.22 8.74 -3.66
C GLU A 419 -22.67 8.04 -2.41
N LEU A 420 -22.74 8.72 -1.26
CA LEU A 420 -22.08 8.31 -0.02
C LEU A 420 -22.78 7.17 0.75
N SER A 421 -23.93 6.71 0.30
CA SER A 421 -24.70 5.63 0.95
C SER A 421 -24.23 4.23 0.58
N TYR A 422 -23.39 4.10 -0.45
CA TYR A 422 -22.86 2.79 -0.86
C TYR A 422 -21.69 2.34 0.02
N PRO A 423 -21.57 1.03 0.32
CA PRO A 423 -20.45 0.48 1.08
C PRO A 423 -19.15 0.50 0.24
N PHE A 424 -17.98 0.75 0.87
CA PHE A 424 -17.78 0.98 2.30
C PHE A 424 -17.06 2.30 2.51
N ASP A 425 -17.50 3.10 3.51
CA ASP A 425 -16.77 4.26 4.02
C ASP A 425 -16.64 5.44 3.03
N ALA A 426 -17.53 5.53 2.03
CA ALA A 426 -17.51 6.57 0.99
C ALA A 426 -17.54 8.00 1.57
N LYS A 427 -18.23 8.20 2.70
CA LYS A 427 -18.33 9.48 3.38
C LYS A 427 -16.96 9.98 3.88
N PHE A 428 -16.18 9.09 4.50
CA PHE A 428 -14.86 9.40 5.01
C PHE A 428 -13.93 9.85 3.87
N VAL A 429 -13.80 9.03 2.81
CA VAL A 429 -12.97 9.34 1.65
C VAL A 429 -13.44 10.62 0.93
N PHE A 430 -14.75 10.83 0.83
CA PHE A 430 -15.29 12.06 0.24
C PHE A 430 -14.87 13.30 1.03
N ALA A 431 -14.92 13.25 2.37
CA ALA A 431 -14.49 14.34 3.23
C ALA A 431 -13.01 14.68 3.05
N GLU A 432 -12.14 13.67 2.90
CA GLU A 432 -10.69 13.85 2.71
C GLU A 432 -10.35 14.72 1.48
N ILE A 433 -11.21 14.73 0.45
CA ILE A 433 -10.95 15.40 -0.83
C ILE A 433 -11.91 16.53 -1.17
N ASN A 434 -13.04 16.67 -0.45
CA ASN A 434 -14.10 17.62 -0.78
C ASN A 434 -14.57 18.50 0.40
N SER A 435 -14.05 18.34 1.62
CA SER A 435 -14.44 19.18 2.75
C SER A 435 -14.22 20.67 2.45
N ASP A 436 -15.17 21.50 2.82
CA ASP A 436 -14.97 22.95 2.84
C ASP A 436 -14.11 23.34 4.06
N LEU A 437 -13.06 24.13 3.84
CA LEU A 437 -12.21 24.64 4.92
C LEU A 437 -12.83 25.89 5.51
N ILE A 438 -13.21 25.83 6.80
CA ILE A 438 -13.91 26.89 7.50
C ILE A 438 -13.00 27.47 8.60
N TYR A 439 -12.80 28.79 8.56
CA TYR A 439 -12.08 29.48 9.61
C TYR A 439 -13.05 30.17 10.57
N TYR A 440 -12.90 29.87 11.84
CA TYR A 440 -13.62 30.51 12.92
C TYR A 440 -12.69 31.39 13.73
N LYS A 441 -13.20 32.48 14.26
CA LYS A 441 -12.49 33.29 15.25
C LYS A 441 -13.32 33.37 16.54
N ALA A 442 -12.67 33.17 17.66
CA ALA A 442 -13.26 33.39 18.98
C ALA A 442 -13.31 34.89 19.31
N ASP A 443 -14.42 35.37 19.86
CA ASP A 443 -14.48 36.66 20.50
C ASP A 443 -13.95 36.57 21.95
N LYS A 444 -13.84 37.73 22.60
CA LYS A 444 -13.38 37.81 24.01
C LYS A 444 -14.23 37.00 25.00
N TYR A 445 -15.41 36.55 24.61
CA TYR A 445 -16.28 35.69 25.44
C TYR A 445 -16.21 34.21 24.99
N GLY A 446 -15.38 33.91 24.02
CA GLY A 446 -15.22 32.55 23.48
C GLY A 446 -16.28 32.14 22.46
N LYS A 447 -17.18 33.04 22.01
CA LYS A 447 -18.16 32.76 20.97
C LYS A 447 -17.46 32.74 19.62
N LEU A 448 -17.71 31.69 18.84
CA LEU A 448 -17.13 31.50 17.51
C LEU A 448 -17.94 32.25 16.44
N LYS A 449 -17.23 32.97 15.58
CA LYS A 449 -17.75 33.61 14.38
C LYS A 449 -17.00 33.08 13.17
N ILE A 450 -17.70 32.70 12.11
CA ILE A 450 -17.07 32.32 10.84
C ILE A 450 -16.47 33.60 10.22
N ILE A 451 -15.20 33.49 9.84
CA ILE A 451 -14.44 34.60 9.28
C ILE A 451 -13.97 34.36 7.85
N SER A 452 -13.87 33.07 7.44
CA SER A 452 -13.52 32.71 6.07
C SER A 452 -14.04 31.31 5.74
N VAL A 453 -14.40 31.10 4.48
CA VAL A 453 -14.78 29.80 3.90
C VAL A 453 -13.98 29.61 2.63
N ASN A 454 -13.25 28.49 2.52
CA ASN A 454 -12.48 28.15 1.34
C ASN A 454 -12.93 26.78 0.82
N THR A 455 -13.67 26.80 -0.27
CA THR A 455 -14.28 25.61 -0.89
C THR A 455 -13.37 24.91 -1.91
N VAL A 456 -12.16 25.45 -2.17
CA VAL A 456 -11.24 24.94 -3.20
C VAL A 456 -9.89 24.51 -2.64
N TYR A 457 -9.76 24.47 -1.30
CA TYR A 457 -8.48 24.21 -0.64
C TYR A 457 -8.18 22.72 -0.56
N VAL A 458 -9.16 21.92 -0.15
CA VAL A 458 -9.02 20.48 0.16
C VAL A 458 -9.02 19.65 -1.12
N GLY A 459 -8.26 18.56 -1.13
CA GLY A 459 -8.15 17.63 -2.27
C GLY A 459 -7.68 18.32 -3.54
N LYS A 460 -6.66 19.15 -3.41
CA LYS A 460 -6.20 20.05 -4.47
C LYS A 460 -5.66 19.33 -5.69
N LEU A 461 -5.02 18.17 -5.46
CA LEU A 461 -4.41 17.37 -6.52
C LEU A 461 -4.34 15.92 -6.06
N ILE A 462 -4.73 14.99 -6.91
CA ILE A 462 -4.70 13.55 -6.63
C ILE A 462 -3.86 12.88 -7.71
N LEU A 463 -2.79 12.22 -7.29
CA LEU A 463 -1.77 11.66 -8.17
C LEU A 463 -1.63 10.15 -8.03
N THR A 464 -1.24 9.53 -9.12
CA THR A 464 -0.71 8.16 -9.16
C THR A 464 0.50 8.10 -10.07
N LYS A 465 1.27 7.00 -10.03
CA LYS A 465 2.36 6.78 -10.98
C LYS A 465 1.78 6.57 -12.39
N LYS A 466 2.30 7.29 -13.36
CA LYS A 466 1.98 7.11 -14.77
C LYS A 466 2.50 5.75 -15.27
N LYS A 467 1.73 5.10 -16.12
CA LYS A 467 2.14 3.82 -16.74
C LYS A 467 3.45 3.98 -17.51
N ASP A 468 4.31 2.97 -17.43
CA ASP A 468 5.61 2.90 -18.13
C ASP A 468 6.55 4.09 -17.91
N SER A 469 6.33 4.88 -16.86
CA SER A 469 7.11 6.08 -16.56
C SER A 469 7.31 6.23 -15.05
N SER A 470 8.34 6.96 -14.63
CA SER A 470 8.53 7.42 -13.24
C SER A 470 7.77 8.72 -12.94
N GLU A 471 7.15 9.34 -13.94
CA GLU A 471 6.33 10.56 -13.79
C GLU A 471 4.99 10.26 -13.11
N TYR A 472 4.34 11.29 -12.61
CA TYR A 472 2.98 11.20 -12.08
C TYR A 472 1.91 11.39 -13.17
N GLU A 473 0.74 10.87 -12.89
CA GLU A 473 -0.51 11.10 -13.59
C GLU A 473 -1.47 11.82 -12.64
N ASP A 474 -2.03 12.94 -13.07
CA ASP A 474 -3.09 13.66 -12.36
C ASP A 474 -4.44 12.96 -12.62
N ILE A 475 -4.99 12.39 -11.57
CA ILE A 475 -6.29 11.69 -11.58
C ILE A 475 -7.36 12.41 -10.78
N THR A 476 -7.17 13.69 -10.44
CA THR A 476 -8.12 14.50 -9.66
C THR A 476 -9.52 14.46 -10.28
N SER A 477 -9.58 14.52 -11.62
CA SER A 477 -10.85 14.46 -12.35
C SER A 477 -11.62 13.12 -12.22
N ASN A 478 -10.96 12.04 -11.76
CA ASN A 478 -11.64 10.78 -11.46
C ASN A 478 -12.43 10.84 -10.16
N TYR A 479 -12.02 11.70 -9.22
CA TYR A 479 -12.59 11.83 -7.88
C TYR A 479 -13.58 12.95 -7.73
N LYS A 480 -13.41 14.04 -8.46
CA LYS A 480 -14.26 15.21 -8.33
C LYS A 480 -14.37 16.01 -9.63
N TYR A 481 -15.43 16.77 -9.73
CA TYR A 481 -15.63 17.73 -10.80
C TYR A 481 -14.79 19.00 -10.56
N PRO A 482 -14.50 19.79 -11.62
CA PRO A 482 -13.73 21.03 -11.47
C PRO A 482 -14.35 21.95 -10.40
N GLU A 483 -13.51 22.45 -9.52
CA GLU A 483 -13.88 23.33 -8.41
C GLU A 483 -14.67 24.56 -8.90
N GLY A 484 -15.75 24.87 -8.19
CA GLY A 484 -16.65 25.99 -8.53
C GLY A 484 -17.56 25.73 -9.72
N SER A 485 -17.53 24.55 -10.36
CA SER A 485 -18.49 24.18 -11.40
C SER A 485 -19.87 23.88 -10.81
N LEU A 486 -20.93 24.05 -11.62
CA LEU A 486 -22.29 23.68 -11.19
C LEU A 486 -22.37 22.20 -10.79
N LYS A 487 -21.68 21.33 -11.52
CA LYS A 487 -21.71 19.89 -11.26
C LYS A 487 -21.03 19.53 -9.94
N GLU A 488 -19.95 20.20 -9.60
CA GLU A 488 -19.29 20.03 -8.31
C GLU A 488 -20.21 20.45 -7.15
N ARG A 489 -20.91 21.61 -7.27
CA ARG A 489 -21.88 22.05 -6.26
C ARG A 489 -23.09 21.11 -6.15
N GLU A 490 -23.58 20.54 -7.26
CA GLU A 490 -24.61 19.49 -7.24
C GLU A 490 -24.14 18.24 -6.50
N THR A 491 -22.88 17.83 -6.75
CA THR A 491 -22.27 16.68 -6.06
C THR A 491 -22.18 16.92 -4.55
N MET A 492 -21.72 18.11 -4.11
CA MET A 492 -21.70 18.46 -2.69
C MET A 492 -23.11 18.42 -2.07
N GLN A 493 -24.14 18.93 -2.76
CA GLN A 493 -25.52 18.85 -2.28
C GLN A 493 -26.01 17.40 -2.19
N MET A 494 -25.64 16.55 -3.14
CA MET A 494 -25.98 15.13 -3.11
C MET A 494 -25.30 14.45 -1.92
N ALA A 495 -24.00 14.67 -1.73
CA ALA A 495 -23.21 14.14 -0.62
C ALA A 495 -23.84 14.53 0.74
N VAL A 496 -24.25 15.77 0.90
CA VAL A 496 -24.96 16.24 2.10
C VAL A 496 -26.27 15.49 2.32
N ARG A 497 -27.11 15.37 1.30
CA ARG A 497 -28.40 14.65 1.40
C ARG A 497 -28.22 13.18 1.79
N ARG A 498 -27.10 12.57 1.38
CA ARG A 498 -26.82 11.14 1.56
C ARG A 498 -25.92 10.82 2.75
N GLY A 499 -25.16 11.77 3.26
CA GLY A 499 -24.12 11.53 4.27
C GLY A 499 -24.16 12.39 5.52
N VAL A 500 -24.89 13.52 5.52
CA VAL A 500 -24.81 14.51 6.61
C VAL A 500 -26.18 15.02 7.03
N THR A 501 -26.34 15.30 8.32
CA THR A 501 -27.64 15.67 8.92
C THR A 501 -28.04 17.13 8.73
N SER A 502 -27.10 18.05 8.47
CA SER A 502 -27.42 19.45 8.11
C SER A 502 -26.21 20.16 7.50
N MET A 503 -26.46 20.98 6.50
CA MET A 503 -25.51 21.98 5.99
C MET A 503 -26.17 23.35 6.03
N ASP A 504 -25.54 24.30 6.70
CA ASP A 504 -25.85 25.70 6.55
C ASP A 504 -25.14 26.23 5.28
N ASN A 505 -25.84 26.90 4.39
CA ASN A 505 -25.22 27.58 3.27
C ASN A 505 -24.42 28.76 3.81
N LEU A 506 -23.10 28.55 3.97
CA LEU A 506 -22.18 29.56 4.48
C LEU A 506 -21.62 30.36 3.32
N THR A 507 -22.29 31.47 2.99
CA THR A 507 -21.75 32.49 2.09
C THR A 507 -21.34 33.71 2.91
N LEU A 508 -20.04 34.03 2.90
CA LEU A 508 -19.55 35.30 3.42
C LEU A 508 -19.43 36.31 2.29
N PRO A 509 -19.63 37.62 2.55
CA PRO A 509 -19.33 38.63 1.57
C PRO A 509 -17.87 38.57 1.17
N GLU A 510 -17.59 38.70 -0.12
CA GLU A 510 -16.22 38.79 -0.61
C GLU A 510 -15.54 40.03 -0.03
N ALA A 511 -14.33 39.89 0.46
CA ALA A 511 -13.58 40.97 1.07
C ALA A 511 -13.08 42.01 0.05
N GLY A 512 -13.16 41.69 -1.24
CA GLY A 512 -12.64 42.54 -2.33
C GLY A 512 -11.12 42.69 -2.31
N VAL A 513 -10.43 41.90 -1.47
CA VAL A 513 -8.98 41.88 -1.35
C VAL A 513 -8.51 40.43 -1.30
N ASP A 514 -7.59 40.09 -2.20
CA ASP A 514 -6.92 38.78 -2.18
C ASP A 514 -5.59 38.87 -1.43
N ILE A 515 -5.25 37.80 -0.71
CA ILE A 515 -3.95 37.64 -0.05
C ILE A 515 -3.33 36.32 -0.45
N GLU A 516 -2.03 36.33 -0.75
CA GLU A 516 -1.28 35.14 -1.10
C GLU A 516 0.10 35.18 -0.44
N LEU A 517 0.50 34.06 0.17
CA LEU A 517 1.86 33.85 0.66
C LEU A 517 2.70 33.13 -0.38
N GLN A 518 3.88 33.65 -0.67
CA GLN A 518 4.88 33.06 -1.54
C GLN A 518 6.19 32.83 -0.78
N ALA A 519 6.82 31.70 -1.07
CA ALA A 519 8.16 31.37 -0.59
C ALA A 519 8.92 30.66 -1.71
N ASP A 520 10.22 30.87 -1.78
CA ASP A 520 11.09 30.19 -2.72
C ASP A 520 11.26 28.71 -2.31
N THR A 521 11.77 27.90 -3.23
CA THR A 521 12.23 26.53 -2.91
C THR A 521 13.49 26.61 -2.05
N ILE A 522 13.45 26.01 -0.87
CA ILE A 522 14.46 26.20 0.18
C ILE A 522 15.04 24.87 0.58
N LYS A 523 16.37 24.78 0.69
CA LYS A 523 17.05 23.61 1.28
C LYS A 523 17.05 23.71 2.81
N ILE A 524 17.04 22.57 3.46
CA ILE A 524 17.19 22.50 4.93
C ILE A 524 18.51 23.21 5.29
N GLY A 525 18.44 24.18 6.21
CA GLY A 525 19.59 24.95 6.66
C GLY A 525 19.82 26.27 5.94
N ASP A 526 19.07 26.57 4.87
CA ASP A 526 19.15 27.85 4.18
C ASP A 526 18.26 28.91 4.89
N ASN A 527 18.68 30.17 4.75
CA ASN A 527 17.80 31.29 5.07
C ASN A 527 16.78 31.45 3.96
N PHE A 528 15.58 31.91 4.30
CA PHE A 528 14.54 32.10 3.30
C PHE A 528 13.76 33.40 3.49
N LYS A 529 13.13 33.82 2.40
CA LYS A 529 12.24 34.95 2.34
C LYS A 529 10.81 34.48 2.16
N LEU A 530 9.91 35.02 2.95
CA LEU A 530 8.47 34.87 2.81
C LEU A 530 7.88 36.19 2.30
N THR A 531 7.08 36.17 1.26
CA THR A 531 6.47 37.34 0.67
C THR A 531 4.95 37.24 0.78
N LEU A 532 4.31 38.28 1.34
CA LEU A 532 2.87 38.43 1.36
C LEU A 532 2.43 39.35 0.21
N ASN A 533 1.76 38.79 -0.78
CA ASN A 533 1.15 39.52 -1.87
C ASN A 533 -0.28 39.89 -1.50
N ILE A 534 -0.58 41.15 -1.60
CA ILE A 534 -1.92 41.70 -1.35
C ILE A 534 -2.44 42.37 -2.64
N LYS A 535 -3.60 41.94 -3.11
CA LYS A 535 -4.24 42.49 -4.31
C LYS A 535 -5.59 43.03 -3.95
N ASN A 536 -5.71 44.38 -4.00
CA ASN A 536 -6.98 45.07 -3.86
C ASN A 536 -7.75 45.02 -5.19
N GLN A 537 -8.90 44.36 -5.21
CA GLN A 537 -9.79 44.25 -6.36
C GLN A 537 -10.88 45.35 -6.38
N THR A 538 -10.96 46.16 -5.32
CA THR A 538 -11.92 47.24 -5.21
C THR A 538 -11.37 48.50 -5.85
N SER A 539 -12.26 49.47 -6.16
CA SER A 539 -11.85 50.80 -6.64
C SER A 539 -11.44 51.75 -5.51
N GLN A 540 -11.52 51.32 -4.26
CA GLN A 540 -11.25 52.17 -3.09
C GLN A 540 -9.94 51.76 -2.42
N THR A 541 -9.28 52.72 -1.75
CA THR A 541 -8.12 52.42 -0.90
C THR A 541 -8.58 51.65 0.33
N CYS A 542 -7.89 50.59 0.66
CA CYS A 542 -8.16 49.73 1.84
C CYS A 542 -6.98 49.75 2.78
N THR A 543 -7.23 49.82 4.07
CA THR A 543 -6.27 49.62 5.15
C THR A 543 -6.36 48.18 5.64
N ILE A 544 -5.23 47.47 5.69
CA ILE A 544 -5.18 46.08 6.10
C ILE A 544 -4.28 45.92 7.31
N SER A 545 -4.84 45.37 8.39
CA SER A 545 -4.11 44.92 9.54
C SER A 545 -3.97 43.40 9.48
N ALA A 546 -2.75 42.88 9.47
CA ALA A 546 -2.53 41.46 9.36
C ALA A 546 -1.47 40.92 10.36
N VAL A 547 -1.68 39.70 10.82
CA VAL A 547 -0.75 38.93 11.66
C VAL A 547 -0.30 37.71 10.89
N ILE A 548 1.00 37.45 10.85
CA ILE A 548 1.59 36.25 10.27
C ILE A 548 2.16 35.41 11.39
N THR A 549 1.75 34.16 11.47
CA THR A 549 2.29 33.17 12.37
C THR A 549 2.97 32.06 11.57
N GLY A 550 4.10 31.53 12.08
CA GLY A 550 4.78 30.40 11.49
C GLY A 550 5.05 29.32 12.53
N CYS A 551 5.11 28.08 12.11
CA CYS A 551 5.47 26.96 12.98
C CYS A 551 6.13 25.84 12.17
N ALA A 552 6.95 25.04 12.85
CA ALA A 552 7.34 23.74 12.34
C ALA A 552 6.14 22.78 12.47
N ALA A 553 5.84 22.06 11.42
CA ALA A 553 4.67 21.18 11.37
C ALA A 553 5.02 19.81 10.81
N PHE A 554 4.34 18.78 11.31
CA PHE A 554 4.28 17.48 10.65
C PHE A 554 3.45 17.61 9.36
N TYR A 555 3.65 16.68 8.42
CA TYR A 555 2.85 16.67 7.18
C TYR A 555 1.34 16.49 7.44
N THR A 556 0.97 16.00 8.61
CA THR A 556 -0.43 15.90 9.08
C THR A 556 -1.04 17.25 9.50
N GLY A 557 -0.33 18.35 9.34
CA GLY A 557 -0.78 19.69 9.76
C GLY A 557 -0.69 19.92 11.28
N ILE A 558 -0.29 18.90 12.06
CA ILE A 558 -0.05 19.05 13.50
C ILE A 558 1.23 19.86 13.69
N THR A 559 1.14 20.92 14.46
CA THR A 559 2.24 21.87 14.66
C THR A 559 3.09 21.49 15.88
N SER A 560 4.42 21.62 15.73
CA SER A 560 5.38 21.37 16.82
C SER A 560 5.62 22.64 17.66
N THR A 561 6.15 23.70 17.04
CA THR A 561 6.53 24.94 17.73
C THR A 561 6.10 26.14 16.90
N THR A 562 5.58 27.18 17.54
CA THR A 562 5.11 28.41 16.89
C THR A 562 6.14 29.52 17.04
N PHE A 563 6.41 30.25 15.97
CA PHE A 563 7.17 31.50 15.95
C PHE A 563 6.35 32.60 15.27
N MET A 564 6.55 33.84 15.67
CA MET A 564 5.79 34.99 15.19
C MET A 564 6.65 35.90 14.31
N PHE A 565 6.00 36.55 13.36
CA PHE A 565 6.58 37.62 12.54
C PHE A 565 5.88 38.94 12.87
N GLU A 566 6.64 39.98 13.14
CA GLU A 566 6.10 41.30 13.42
C GLU A 566 6.23 42.23 12.21
N ASN A 567 5.13 42.82 11.79
CA ASN A 567 4.94 44.03 10.98
C ASN A 567 5.93 44.36 9.84
N GLN A 568 6.17 43.46 8.89
CA GLN A 568 6.95 43.75 7.68
C GLN A 568 6.28 43.14 6.44
N SER A 569 6.43 43.74 5.29
CA SER A 569 5.95 43.19 4.00
C SER A 569 6.83 42.07 3.45
N GLU A 570 8.05 41.98 3.91
CA GLU A 570 9.04 40.93 3.56
C GLU A 570 9.64 40.35 4.84
N PHE A 571 9.60 39.04 4.94
CA PHE A 571 10.05 38.33 6.14
C PHE A 571 11.25 37.46 5.80
N TYR A 572 12.35 37.67 6.51
CA TYR A 572 13.54 36.84 6.44
C TYR A 572 13.59 35.95 7.66
N LYS A 573 13.80 34.65 7.46
CA LYS A 573 14.00 33.71 8.55
C LYS A 573 15.40 33.11 8.48
N ASN A 574 16.16 33.25 9.55
CA ASN A 574 17.48 32.67 9.66
C ASN A 574 17.36 31.17 9.97
N SER A 575 18.21 30.36 9.34
CA SER A 575 18.24 28.91 9.58
C SER A 575 18.41 28.54 11.06
N LEU A 576 19.17 29.30 11.82
CA LEU A 576 19.36 29.09 13.27
C LEU A 576 18.08 29.22 14.10
N GLU A 577 17.06 29.89 13.56
CA GLU A 577 15.79 30.11 14.26
C GLU A 577 14.78 28.98 14.04
N TYR A 578 14.80 28.31 12.91
CA TYR A 578 13.83 27.25 12.61
C TYR A 578 14.41 25.83 12.71
N MET A 579 15.70 25.64 12.38
CA MET A 579 16.37 24.32 12.39
C MET A 579 16.19 23.53 13.69
N PRO A 580 16.27 24.13 14.90
CA PRO A 580 16.08 23.39 16.14
C PRO A 580 14.67 22.81 16.34
N TYR A 581 13.70 23.28 15.56
CA TYR A 581 12.28 22.93 15.69
C TYR A 581 11.77 22.07 14.55
N LEU A 582 12.62 21.77 13.56
CA LEU A 582 12.22 20.89 12.48
C LEU A 582 11.82 19.52 13.02
N VAL A 583 10.72 19.04 12.49
CA VAL A 583 10.19 17.69 12.74
C VAL A 583 10.07 17.00 11.41
N GLU A 584 10.12 15.69 11.36
CA GLU A 584 9.98 14.85 10.17
C GLU A 584 10.08 15.62 8.84
N GLN A 585 9.60 15.26 7.76
CA GLN A 585 9.68 15.87 6.40
C GLN A 585 10.00 17.38 6.30
N SER A 586 10.44 18.00 7.39
CA SER A 586 10.94 19.40 7.43
C SER A 586 9.97 20.42 6.82
N ASN A 587 8.71 20.41 7.29
CA ASN A 587 7.68 21.35 6.85
C ASN A 587 7.57 22.55 7.78
N LEU A 588 7.41 23.73 7.19
CA LEU A 588 7.04 24.97 7.87
C LEU A 588 5.64 25.37 7.43
N LEU A 589 4.75 25.61 8.39
CA LEU A 589 3.40 26.09 8.16
C LEU A 589 3.31 27.56 8.50
N PHE A 590 2.87 28.38 7.56
CA PHE A 590 2.60 29.80 7.76
C PHE A 590 1.11 30.07 7.62
N MET A 591 0.57 30.87 8.54
CA MET A 591 -0.81 31.32 8.51
C MET A 591 -0.86 32.83 8.59
N VAL A 592 -1.68 33.44 7.74
CA VAL A 592 -2.00 34.86 7.77
C VAL A 592 -3.45 35.03 8.18
N TYR A 593 -3.66 35.84 9.19
CA TYR A 593 -4.97 36.41 9.50
C TYR A 593 -4.89 37.91 9.32
N GLY A 594 -5.79 38.48 8.53
CA GLY A 594 -5.89 39.91 8.27
C GLY A 594 -7.33 40.43 8.36
N ARG A 595 -7.47 41.74 8.51
CA ARG A 595 -8.73 42.44 8.50
C ARG A 595 -8.63 43.68 7.61
N VAL A 596 -9.62 43.88 6.77
CA VAL A 596 -9.82 45.11 6.02
C VAL A 596 -10.61 46.05 6.92
N GLU A 597 -10.00 47.19 7.32
CA GLU A 597 -10.60 48.08 8.33
C GLU A 597 -11.88 48.75 7.87
N GLU A 598 -11.98 49.14 6.59
CA GLU A 598 -13.10 49.81 6.01
C GLU A 598 -14.37 48.96 5.86
N SER A 599 -14.21 47.67 5.61
CA SER A 599 -15.34 46.74 5.38
C SER A 599 -15.57 45.78 6.54
N ASP A 600 -14.69 45.75 7.56
CA ASP A 600 -14.67 44.76 8.64
C ASP A 600 -14.57 43.32 8.14
N SER A 601 -14.10 43.12 6.91
CA SER A 601 -13.94 41.82 6.30
C SER A 601 -12.65 41.16 6.75
N SER A 602 -12.69 39.86 7.03
CA SER A 602 -11.52 39.06 7.44
C SER A 602 -10.87 38.37 6.24
N LEU A 603 -9.56 38.30 6.29
CA LEU A 603 -8.71 37.66 5.29
C LEU A 603 -7.94 36.51 5.99
N CYS A 604 -7.99 35.31 5.43
CA CYS A 604 -7.22 34.18 5.93
C CYS A 604 -6.54 33.44 4.79
N THR A 605 -5.26 33.11 4.95
CA THR A 605 -4.56 32.20 4.04
C THR A 605 -3.52 31.38 4.79
N MET A 606 -3.19 30.24 4.23
CA MET A 606 -2.26 29.27 4.80
C MET A 606 -1.28 28.79 3.72
N LYS A 607 0.01 28.70 4.06
CA LYS A 607 1.06 28.21 3.17
C LYS A 607 1.93 27.21 3.88
N VAL A 608 2.11 26.06 3.26
CA VAL A 608 3.15 25.09 3.64
C VAL A 608 4.40 25.33 2.80
N VAL A 609 5.55 25.29 3.45
CA VAL A 609 6.87 25.32 2.82
C VAL A 609 7.59 24.04 3.19
N ASN A 610 7.79 23.17 2.19
CA ASN A 610 8.56 21.94 2.33
C ASN A 610 10.03 22.25 2.04
N LEU A 611 10.90 21.97 3.03
CA LEU A 611 12.34 22.20 2.92
C LEU A 611 13.01 20.99 2.26
N GLN A 612 13.79 21.21 1.22
CA GLN A 612 14.45 20.15 0.48
C GLN A 612 15.66 19.57 1.25
N PRO A 613 15.79 18.24 1.32
CA PRO A 613 16.97 17.59 1.89
C PRO A 613 18.20 17.77 1.00
N PRO A 614 19.42 17.55 1.52
CA PRO A 614 20.64 17.49 0.73
C PRO A 614 20.66 16.27 -0.18
N GLU A 615 21.55 16.28 -1.16
CA GLU A 615 21.64 15.21 -2.16
C GLU A 615 22.31 13.95 -1.61
N LEU A 616 21.76 12.80 -1.97
CA LEU A 616 22.38 11.49 -1.86
C LEU A 616 22.85 11.07 -3.26
N THR A 617 24.15 10.83 -3.44
CA THR A 617 24.71 10.50 -4.76
C THR A 617 24.86 8.99 -4.93
N MET A 618 24.38 8.47 -6.05
CA MET A 618 24.52 7.05 -6.41
C MET A 618 25.32 6.92 -7.71
N LYS A 619 26.28 5.99 -7.74
CA LYS A 619 27.10 5.69 -8.92
C LYS A 619 27.21 4.20 -9.12
N MET A 620 27.11 3.76 -10.37
CA MET A 620 27.24 2.36 -10.78
C MET A 620 28.52 2.17 -11.59
N THR A 621 29.21 1.06 -11.36
CA THR A 621 30.40 0.64 -12.10
C THR A 621 30.27 -0.82 -12.50
N GLY A 622 30.53 -1.14 -13.77
CA GLY A 622 30.34 -2.44 -14.39
C GLY A 622 29.19 -2.42 -15.40
N SER A 623 29.00 -3.52 -16.11
CA SER A 623 27.92 -3.68 -17.08
C SER A 623 26.77 -4.44 -16.44
N PRO A 624 25.52 -3.94 -16.48
CA PRO A 624 24.36 -4.60 -15.89
C PRO A 624 23.94 -5.81 -16.74
N ARG A 625 24.50 -6.98 -16.42
CA ARG A 625 24.21 -8.27 -17.08
C ARG A 625 23.78 -9.30 -16.06
N VAL A 626 22.89 -10.21 -16.47
CA VAL A 626 22.45 -11.31 -15.61
C VAL A 626 23.64 -12.15 -15.16
N GLY A 627 23.73 -12.41 -13.86
CA GLY A 627 24.78 -13.25 -13.24
C GLY A 627 26.16 -12.58 -13.14
N LYS A 628 26.32 -11.32 -13.55
CA LYS A 628 27.60 -10.58 -13.44
C LYS A 628 27.59 -9.63 -12.25
N GLU A 629 28.77 -9.46 -11.66
CA GLU A 629 28.98 -8.53 -10.56
C GLU A 629 28.85 -7.07 -11.03
N LEU A 630 28.06 -6.31 -10.29
CA LEU A 630 27.81 -4.88 -10.49
C LEU A 630 28.09 -4.14 -9.19
N MET A 631 29.04 -3.20 -9.22
CA MET A 631 29.40 -2.40 -8.05
C MET A 631 28.58 -1.10 -8.03
N VAL A 632 27.88 -0.85 -6.94
CA VAL A 632 27.21 0.44 -6.70
C VAL A 632 27.83 1.11 -5.48
N SER A 633 28.10 2.41 -5.59
CA SER A 633 28.49 3.28 -4.46
C SER A 633 27.40 4.30 -4.19
N VAL A 634 27.05 4.44 -2.91
CA VAL A 634 26.17 5.49 -2.40
C VAL A 634 27.00 6.42 -1.54
N GLU A 635 26.99 7.72 -1.88
CA GLU A 635 27.84 8.75 -1.27
C GLU A 635 26.95 9.83 -0.66
N PHE A 636 27.27 10.24 0.56
CA PHE A 636 26.63 11.36 1.24
C PHE A 636 27.67 12.27 1.89
N LEU A 637 27.58 13.57 1.63
CA LEU A 637 28.33 14.61 2.29
C LEU A 637 27.44 15.31 3.32
N ASN A 638 27.84 15.37 4.59
CA ASN A 638 27.17 16.20 5.59
C ASN A 638 27.45 17.69 5.32
N PRO A 639 26.50 18.45 4.75
CA PRO A 639 26.75 19.86 4.40
C PRO A 639 26.61 20.80 5.60
N TYR A 640 26.16 20.30 6.75
CA TYR A 640 25.83 21.09 7.92
C TYR A 640 27.04 21.33 8.83
N ASN A 641 26.95 22.34 9.69
CA ASN A 641 27.94 22.65 10.70
C ASN A 641 27.76 21.87 12.01
N PHE A 642 26.85 20.88 12.03
CA PHE A 642 26.57 19.99 13.17
C PHE A 642 26.71 18.52 12.77
N THR A 643 26.92 17.67 13.78
CA THR A 643 27.11 16.23 13.60
C THR A 643 25.76 15.53 13.44
N LEU A 644 25.61 14.74 12.38
CA LEU A 644 24.49 13.81 12.22
C LEU A 644 24.77 12.52 13.00
N LYS A 645 23.86 12.10 13.88
CA LYS A 645 24.00 10.91 14.75
C LYS A 645 22.99 9.84 14.40
N LYS A 646 23.34 8.58 14.68
CA LYS A 646 22.47 7.39 14.45
C LYS A 646 21.98 7.31 12.99
N VAL A 647 22.89 7.53 12.04
CA VAL A 647 22.55 7.55 10.62
C VAL A 647 22.38 6.14 10.10
N GLN A 648 21.28 5.89 9.43
CA GLN A 648 20.97 4.63 8.74
C GLN A 648 20.98 4.88 7.23
N LEU A 649 21.62 4.01 6.47
CA LEU A 649 21.63 4.03 5.01
C LEU A 649 21.10 2.68 4.53
N ARG A 650 19.94 2.67 3.89
CA ARG A 650 19.35 1.51 3.24
C ARG A 650 19.59 1.55 1.74
N ILE A 651 19.81 0.37 1.17
CA ILE A 651 19.85 0.14 -0.27
C ILE A 651 18.93 -1.04 -0.56
N ASP A 652 18.06 -0.89 -1.54
CA ASP A 652 17.04 -1.88 -1.90
C ASP A 652 16.77 -1.88 -3.40
N GLY A 653 16.37 -3.02 -3.96
CA GLY A 653 16.02 -3.13 -5.36
C GLY A 653 15.51 -4.53 -5.73
N PRO A 654 14.25 -4.66 -6.19
CA PRO A 654 13.67 -5.95 -6.53
C PRO A 654 14.44 -6.64 -7.65
N GLY A 655 14.70 -7.93 -7.46
CA GLY A 655 15.50 -8.73 -8.40
C GLY A 655 16.99 -8.38 -8.48
N LEU A 656 17.47 -7.45 -7.63
CA LEU A 656 18.87 -7.04 -7.54
C LEU A 656 19.49 -7.41 -6.19
N THR A 657 18.80 -7.09 -5.11
CA THR A 657 19.25 -7.35 -3.74
C THR A 657 18.08 -7.29 -2.77
N GLN A 658 18.15 -8.08 -1.71
CA GLN A 658 17.37 -7.81 -0.51
C GLN A 658 17.88 -6.52 0.15
N THR A 659 17.04 -5.89 0.97
CA THR A 659 17.40 -4.65 1.67
C THR A 659 18.71 -4.79 2.42
N LYS A 660 19.66 -3.91 2.14
CA LYS A 660 20.95 -3.82 2.83
C LYS A 660 20.99 -2.58 3.70
N LEU A 661 21.25 -2.77 4.98
CA LEU A 661 21.32 -1.69 5.98
C LEU A 661 22.77 -1.47 6.40
N LYS A 662 23.23 -0.22 6.32
CA LYS A 662 24.47 0.26 6.90
C LYS A 662 24.19 1.33 7.94
N GLN A 663 24.77 1.18 9.13
CA GLN A 663 24.61 2.14 10.22
C GLN A 663 25.92 2.86 10.50
N TYR A 664 25.81 4.16 10.77
CA TYR A 664 26.90 5.00 11.23
C TYR A 664 26.51 5.63 12.57
N SER A 665 27.40 5.55 13.56
CA SER A 665 27.16 6.20 14.86
C SER A 665 27.03 7.71 14.70
N GLN A 666 27.85 8.30 13.81
CA GLN A 666 27.84 9.72 13.49
C GLN A 666 28.52 10.03 12.15
N ILE A 667 28.14 11.16 11.53
CA ILE A 667 28.82 11.82 10.41
C ILE A 667 29.13 13.26 10.84
N LEU A 668 30.43 13.60 10.90
CA LEU A 668 30.88 14.92 11.35
C LEU A 668 30.57 16.02 10.32
N PRO A 669 30.57 17.32 10.69
CA PRO A 669 30.44 18.42 9.78
C PRO A 669 31.46 18.35 8.62
N GLY A 670 31.00 18.51 7.37
CA GLY A 670 31.84 18.44 6.18
C GLY A 670 32.41 17.06 5.86
N ALA A 671 32.08 16.02 6.62
CA ALA A 671 32.54 14.66 6.36
C ALA A 671 31.66 13.95 5.34
N SER A 672 32.27 13.10 4.51
CA SER A 672 31.59 12.23 3.56
C SER A 672 31.62 10.79 4.03
N VAL A 673 30.56 10.05 3.72
CA VAL A 673 30.49 8.61 3.85
C VAL A 673 30.22 7.98 2.49
N ILE A 674 30.84 6.81 2.24
CA ILE A 674 30.66 6.05 1.01
C ILE A 674 30.32 4.62 1.42
N TYR A 675 29.18 4.12 0.92
CA TYR A 675 28.80 2.73 1.07
C TYR A 675 28.84 2.04 -0.30
N LYS A 676 29.68 1.01 -0.42
CA LYS A 676 29.81 0.22 -1.65
C LYS A 676 29.12 -1.12 -1.47
N VAL A 677 28.31 -1.47 -2.45
CA VAL A 677 27.52 -2.72 -2.48
C VAL A 677 27.81 -3.43 -3.80
N LEU A 678 28.11 -4.73 -3.69
CA LEU A 678 28.20 -5.63 -4.82
C LEU A 678 26.81 -6.26 -5.05
N LEU A 679 26.31 -6.14 -6.27
CA LEU A 679 25.04 -6.69 -6.72
C LEU A 679 25.28 -7.72 -7.82
N ILE A 680 24.40 -8.72 -7.93
CA ILE A 680 24.40 -9.68 -9.03
C ILE A 680 22.96 -9.75 -9.55
N PRO A 681 22.62 -9.06 -10.65
CA PRO A 681 21.29 -9.10 -11.23
C PRO A 681 20.84 -10.52 -11.57
N GLN A 682 19.65 -10.90 -11.15
CA GLN A 682 19.12 -12.27 -11.31
C GLN A 682 18.18 -12.39 -12.53
N SER A 683 17.69 -11.28 -13.08
CA SER A 683 16.70 -11.26 -14.16
C SER A 683 16.91 -10.08 -15.09
N LEU A 684 16.49 -10.27 -16.36
CA LEU A 684 16.52 -9.26 -17.42
C LEU A 684 15.54 -8.10 -17.17
N GLY A 685 15.74 -7.03 -17.94
CA GLY A 685 14.82 -5.90 -18.06
C GLY A 685 15.17 -4.71 -17.18
N LYS A 686 14.26 -3.74 -17.16
CA LYS A 686 14.42 -2.51 -16.39
C LYS A 686 14.46 -2.81 -14.89
N LYS A 687 15.42 -2.21 -14.21
CA LYS A 687 15.62 -2.33 -12.77
C LYS A 687 15.76 -0.95 -12.14
N VAL A 688 15.27 -0.85 -10.91
CA VAL A 688 15.43 0.33 -10.07
C VAL A 688 16.16 -0.08 -8.80
N LEU A 689 17.26 0.57 -8.52
CA LEU A 689 17.96 0.46 -7.24
C LEU A 689 17.76 1.75 -6.48
N MET A 690 17.24 1.70 -5.29
CA MET A 690 16.94 2.84 -4.44
C MET A 690 17.83 2.87 -3.22
N ALA A 691 18.12 4.07 -2.73
CA ALA A 691 18.84 4.30 -1.49
C ALA A 691 18.12 5.35 -0.65
N CYS A 692 18.13 5.15 0.67
CA CYS A 692 17.57 6.09 1.65
C CYS A 692 18.54 6.26 2.82
N LEU A 693 18.92 7.51 3.10
CA LEU A 693 19.63 7.90 4.30
C LEU A 693 18.64 8.58 5.27
N ASP A 694 18.61 8.11 6.50
CA ASP A 694 17.72 8.60 7.54
C ASP A 694 18.43 8.72 8.88
N CYS A 695 18.16 9.80 9.60
CA CYS A 695 18.59 9.99 11.00
C CYS A 695 17.65 10.98 11.72
N PRO A 696 17.69 11.11 13.06
CA PRO A 696 16.76 11.95 13.82
C PRO A 696 16.68 13.42 13.39
N LEU A 697 17.79 13.98 12.87
CA LEU A 697 17.86 15.38 12.43
C LEU A 697 17.70 15.57 10.92
N LEU A 698 17.71 14.48 10.14
CA LEU A 698 17.62 14.54 8.68
C LEU A 698 16.92 13.27 8.19
N ARG A 699 15.66 13.42 7.76
CA ARG A 699 14.80 12.32 7.37
C ARG A 699 14.75 12.16 5.86
N GLN A 700 14.60 10.91 5.41
CA GLN A 700 14.17 10.54 4.05
C GLN A 700 15.01 11.17 2.92
N VAL A 701 16.34 11.18 3.05
CA VAL A 701 17.22 11.59 1.95
C VAL A 701 17.35 10.43 0.98
N THR A 702 16.64 10.49 -0.13
CA THR A 702 16.52 9.39 -1.09
C THR A 702 17.20 9.70 -2.41
N ASN A 703 17.62 8.64 -3.11
CA ASN A 703 17.98 8.67 -4.52
C ASN A 703 17.79 7.28 -5.14
N GLN A 704 17.77 7.21 -6.47
CA GLN A 704 17.61 5.98 -7.21
C GLN A 704 18.47 5.93 -8.46
N LEU A 705 18.78 4.71 -8.92
CA LEU A 705 19.38 4.43 -10.22
C LEU A 705 18.45 3.53 -11.01
N GLU A 706 18.10 3.96 -12.22
CA GLU A 706 17.36 3.17 -13.19
C GLU A 706 18.31 2.67 -14.27
N PHE A 707 18.27 1.38 -14.59
CA PHE A 707 19.12 0.77 -15.62
C PHE A 707 18.46 -0.49 -16.18
N GLU A 708 18.92 -0.91 -17.35
CA GLU A 708 18.45 -2.13 -18.00
C GLU A 708 19.47 -3.26 -17.87
N VAL A 709 19.01 -4.40 -17.37
CA VAL A 709 19.82 -5.63 -17.26
C VAL A 709 19.64 -6.45 -18.53
N VAL A 710 20.73 -6.75 -19.20
CA VAL A 710 20.76 -7.51 -20.46
C VAL A 710 21.35 -8.91 -20.27
N GLN A 711 21.14 -9.80 -21.26
CA GLN A 711 21.74 -11.13 -21.27
C GLN A 711 23.28 -11.03 -21.44
N ASP A 712 24.00 -11.96 -20.81
CA ASP A 712 25.44 -12.11 -21.08
C ASP A 712 25.65 -12.83 -22.41
N GLU A 713 26.27 -12.17 -23.40
CA GLU A 713 26.51 -12.70 -24.74
C GLU A 713 27.38 -13.97 -24.74
N ASN A 714 28.13 -14.24 -23.66
CA ASN A 714 29.04 -15.39 -23.58
C ASN A 714 28.34 -16.72 -23.20
N ILE A 715 27.03 -16.76 -22.96
CA ILE A 715 26.31 -18.00 -22.60
C ILE A 715 25.83 -18.75 -23.83
N ASN A 716 25.70 -18.12 -24.99
CA ASN A 716 25.17 -18.75 -26.21
C ASN A 716 26.15 -19.65 -26.99
N GLU A 717 27.45 -19.66 -26.69
CA GLU A 717 28.42 -20.50 -27.42
C GLU A 717 28.69 -21.87 -26.77
N GLN A 718 28.27 -22.12 -25.52
CA GLN A 718 28.54 -23.41 -24.85
C GLN A 718 27.38 -24.42 -24.85
N SER A 719 26.20 -24.03 -25.26
CA SER A 719 25.03 -24.95 -25.30
C SER A 719 24.79 -25.67 -26.63
N VAL A 720 25.64 -25.43 -27.67
CA VAL A 720 25.50 -26.04 -29.00
C VAL A 720 26.47 -27.23 -29.22
N ILE A 721 27.39 -27.55 -28.29
CA ILE A 721 28.41 -28.60 -28.48
C ILE A 721 28.09 -29.93 -27.76
N LEU A 722 26.93 -30.14 -27.18
CA LEU A 722 26.57 -31.42 -26.54
C LEU A 722 25.35 -32.09 -27.19
N GLY A 723 25.31 -32.14 -28.53
CA GLY A 723 24.24 -32.80 -29.29
C GLY A 723 24.69 -33.54 -30.51
N THR A 724 25.87 -34.25 -30.51
CA THR A 724 26.19 -35.29 -31.49
C THR A 724 27.29 -36.20 -30.94
N ARG A 725 26.87 -37.28 -30.23
CA ARG A 725 27.45 -38.64 -30.38
C ARG A 725 26.56 -39.67 -29.70
#